data_3362475cbedee96e63664870b78db0da
#
_entry.id   3362475cbedee96e63664870b78db0da
#
_cell.length_a   1.000
_cell.length_b   1.000
_cell.length_c   1.000
_cell.angle_alpha   90.00
_cell.angle_beta   90.00
_cell.angle_gamma   90.00
#
_symmetry.space_group_name_H-M   'P 1'
#
loop_
_entity.id
_entity.type
_entity.pdbx_description
1 polymer ?
#
loop_
_entity_poly.entity_id
_entity_poly.type
_entity_poly.pdbx_seq_one_letter_code
_entity_poly.pdbx_strand_id
1 'polypeptide(L)'
;MSDNDYNPSLIEATIQKSWKEDDVYRATSSSSKEKFYCLSMFPYPSGKLHMGHVRNYTIGDVISRFKRLQGYNVMQPMGWDAFGLPAENAAIENNVSPKKWTNENIESMKVQLDALGLSYDWSRELNTSAPDYFRWEQWFFIQLLEAGLVERKEAEVNWDPVDQTVLANEQVIDGKGWRSGAEIERKKINQYFLKITEYADELLDGLESLEDWPTQVKLMQKNWIGKSKGLSFKFSIDQIDETLEVFTTRPDTIFGATYCAIAVDHPLALELRKSHPNINQFIDDNKGTKKTEAAIAKQEKIGIDTELRAIHPITNAEIPIWIANFVLMEYGTGAVMCVPGHDQRDYEFAQKYNLPIVQVVQTKSGATIADQAVEEKGILMNSLEYNGLTSEAAFEKISETLSISCDGEVKTNYRLRDWGISRQRYWGCPIPMIHCKDCGNLPVPIEELPVELPEIDDITSKGLSLSGFTDWQKTSCPKCSKPALRETDTFDTFFESSWYAARFASQPSDSMLDSEADYWLPVDHYIGGIEHAILHLLYARFFNLLLRDQKLIQSSEPFKKLLTQGMVLSDAFYALDANSNPEWVNKDLVTEKDGQLCLSDGRVVEKDGMSKMSKSKLNGVDPNIMIQKYGADTVRLYMMFTSPPEQSLEWSDTAIEGSYRFLRKVWNLTDGRSIFTQPEPLSFNKVELALRQKSHQTLKKVTHDFSQRN
;
A
#
# COMPACT_ATOMS: atom_id res chain seq x y z
N MET A 1 -26.44 -42.42 15.13
CA MET A 1 -26.76 -41.39 14.15
C MET A 1 -27.17 -42.13 12.89
N SER A 2 -28.30 -41.79 12.27
CA SER A 2 -28.65 -42.42 11.00
C SER A 2 -27.60 -42.08 9.95
N ASP A 3 -27.27 -43.02 9.06
CA ASP A 3 -26.26 -42.82 7.97
C ASP A 3 -26.58 -41.64 7.03
N ASN A 4 -27.66 -40.93 7.23
CA ASN A 4 -28.20 -39.83 6.42
C ASN A 4 -28.17 -38.44 7.12
N ASP A 5 -27.49 -38.29 8.26
CA ASP A 5 -27.41 -36.97 8.91
C ASP A 5 -26.33 -36.08 8.22
N TYR A 6 -26.63 -34.77 8.08
CA TYR A 6 -25.66 -33.81 7.52
C TYR A 6 -24.38 -33.82 8.31
N ASN A 7 -23.33 -34.38 7.71
CA ASN A 7 -21.99 -34.45 8.27
C ASN A 7 -21.00 -33.68 7.35
N PRO A 8 -20.78 -32.39 7.58
CA PRO A 8 -19.96 -31.56 6.71
C PRO A 8 -18.54 -32.10 6.57
N SER A 9 -17.92 -32.57 7.65
CA SER A 9 -16.51 -33.05 7.59
C SER A 9 -16.32 -34.23 6.63
N LEU A 10 -17.29 -35.16 6.58
CA LEU A 10 -17.22 -36.29 5.66
C LEU A 10 -17.57 -35.89 4.22
N ILE A 11 -18.61 -35.09 4.04
CA ILE A 11 -19.10 -34.62 2.74
C ILE A 11 -18.03 -33.77 2.07
N GLU A 12 -17.52 -32.77 2.75
CA GLU A 12 -16.53 -31.82 2.26
C GLU A 12 -15.23 -32.52 1.86
N ALA A 13 -14.69 -33.40 2.73
CA ALA A 13 -13.47 -34.15 2.43
C ALA A 13 -13.62 -35.04 1.18
N THR A 14 -14.79 -35.70 1.02
CA THR A 14 -15.06 -36.57 -0.14
C THR A 14 -15.10 -35.77 -1.44
N ILE A 15 -15.82 -34.65 -1.43
CA ILE A 15 -15.97 -33.79 -2.61
C ILE A 15 -14.65 -33.09 -2.97
N GLN A 16 -13.92 -32.56 -2.00
CA GLN A 16 -12.61 -31.92 -2.21
C GLN A 16 -11.60 -32.90 -2.80
N LYS A 17 -11.63 -34.17 -2.38
CA LYS A 17 -10.79 -35.23 -2.95
C LYS A 17 -11.14 -35.47 -4.43
N SER A 18 -12.43 -35.59 -4.78
CA SER A 18 -12.86 -35.75 -6.18
C SER A 18 -12.43 -34.56 -7.04
N TRP A 19 -12.59 -33.31 -6.55
CA TRP A 19 -12.15 -32.13 -7.30
C TRP A 19 -10.64 -32.11 -7.61
N LYS A 20 -9.83 -32.61 -6.69
CA LYS A 20 -8.38 -32.73 -6.88
C LYS A 20 -8.03 -33.84 -7.88
N GLU A 21 -8.68 -35.01 -7.77
CA GLU A 21 -8.47 -36.14 -8.67
C GLU A 21 -8.86 -35.82 -10.11
N ASP A 22 -9.95 -35.08 -10.29
CA ASP A 22 -10.48 -34.65 -11.59
C ASP A 22 -9.85 -33.37 -12.14
N ASP A 23 -8.96 -32.71 -11.40
CA ASP A 23 -8.30 -31.43 -11.73
C ASP A 23 -9.28 -30.34 -12.20
N VAL A 24 -10.43 -30.23 -11.49
CA VAL A 24 -11.63 -29.48 -11.90
C VAL A 24 -11.34 -27.97 -12.10
N TYR A 25 -10.35 -27.43 -11.41
CA TYR A 25 -10.09 -25.99 -11.36
C TYR A 25 -8.94 -25.52 -12.24
N ARG A 26 -8.28 -26.44 -12.96
CA ARG A 26 -7.19 -26.11 -13.85
C ARG A 26 -7.63 -25.22 -15.00
N ALA A 27 -6.92 -24.12 -15.21
CA ALA A 27 -7.15 -23.18 -16.30
C ALA A 27 -6.08 -23.29 -17.37
N THR A 28 -6.48 -23.22 -18.64
CA THR A 28 -5.56 -23.31 -19.79
C THR A 28 -5.81 -22.16 -20.76
N SER A 29 -4.76 -21.62 -21.35
CA SER A 29 -4.85 -20.59 -22.39
C SER A 29 -5.41 -21.09 -23.73
N SER A 30 -5.48 -22.41 -23.93
CA SER A 30 -6.02 -23.05 -25.14
C SER A 30 -7.55 -23.20 -25.13
N SER A 31 -8.26 -22.73 -24.10
CA SER A 31 -9.71 -22.82 -24.00
C SER A 31 -10.41 -21.97 -25.06
N SER A 32 -11.49 -22.49 -25.66
CA SER A 32 -12.40 -21.71 -26.53
C SER A 32 -13.37 -20.79 -25.76
N LYS A 33 -13.41 -20.92 -24.44
CA LYS A 33 -14.24 -20.11 -23.55
C LYS A 33 -13.60 -18.75 -23.32
N GLU A 34 -14.43 -17.73 -23.07
CA GLU A 34 -13.94 -16.43 -22.64
C GLU A 34 -13.17 -16.54 -21.32
N LYS A 35 -12.01 -15.87 -21.23
CA LYS A 35 -11.15 -15.93 -20.04
C LYS A 35 -11.73 -15.07 -18.91
N PHE A 36 -11.47 -15.49 -17.69
CA PHE A 36 -11.72 -14.68 -16.49
C PHE A 36 -10.61 -14.95 -15.47
N TYR A 37 -9.80 -13.96 -15.20
CA TYR A 37 -8.73 -14.03 -14.20
C TYR A 37 -9.19 -13.37 -12.90
N CYS A 38 -9.44 -14.17 -11.87
CA CYS A 38 -9.77 -13.73 -10.53
C CYS A 38 -8.57 -13.92 -9.61
N LEU A 39 -8.15 -12.87 -8.94
CA LEU A 39 -6.98 -12.90 -8.07
C LEU A 39 -7.28 -12.24 -6.73
N SER A 40 -7.08 -12.97 -5.65
CA SER A 40 -7.02 -12.41 -4.30
C SER A 40 -5.56 -12.15 -3.94
N MET A 41 -5.29 -11.07 -3.20
CA MET A 41 -3.95 -10.81 -2.66
C MET A 41 -3.46 -12.03 -1.89
N PHE A 42 -2.27 -12.51 -2.25
CA PHE A 42 -1.69 -13.70 -1.62
C PHE A 42 -1.16 -13.40 -0.20
N PRO A 43 -1.06 -14.42 0.67
CA PRO A 43 -0.70 -14.20 2.06
C PRO A 43 0.81 -14.17 2.29
N TYR A 44 1.21 -13.50 3.38
CA TYR A 44 2.53 -13.66 3.99
C TYR A 44 2.55 -14.93 4.84
N PRO A 45 3.44 -15.90 4.60
CA PRO A 45 3.52 -17.14 5.39
C PRO A 45 4.26 -16.94 6.73
N SER A 46 3.78 -15.99 7.53
CA SER A 46 4.34 -15.65 8.85
C SER A 46 3.61 -16.30 10.02
N GLY A 47 2.66 -17.18 9.75
CA GLY A 47 1.84 -17.91 10.73
C GLY A 47 0.58 -18.51 10.11
N LYS A 48 -0.38 -18.91 10.94
CA LYS A 48 -1.63 -19.52 10.50
C LYS A 48 -2.56 -18.50 9.83
N LEU A 49 -3.50 -18.99 9.00
CA LEU A 49 -4.59 -18.17 8.47
C LEU A 49 -5.45 -17.59 9.60
N HIS A 50 -5.99 -16.40 9.34
CA HIS A 50 -6.98 -15.76 10.20
C HIS A 50 -8.27 -15.48 9.42
N MET A 51 -9.36 -15.10 10.10
CA MET A 51 -10.67 -14.88 9.48
C MET A 51 -10.68 -13.82 8.39
N GLY A 52 -9.77 -12.85 8.42
CA GLY A 52 -9.58 -11.89 7.32
C GLY A 52 -9.14 -12.57 6.03
N HIS A 53 -8.22 -13.53 6.09
CA HIS A 53 -7.84 -14.36 4.95
C HIS A 53 -9.04 -15.19 4.44
N VAL A 54 -9.76 -15.85 5.37
CA VAL A 54 -10.94 -16.65 5.01
C VAL A 54 -11.96 -15.82 4.26
N ARG A 55 -12.22 -14.58 4.70
CA ARG A 55 -13.13 -13.67 4.03
C ARG A 55 -12.64 -13.29 2.63
N ASN A 56 -11.38 -12.83 2.51
CA ASN A 56 -10.79 -12.45 1.23
C ASN A 56 -10.89 -13.57 0.20
N TYR A 57 -10.47 -14.76 0.59
CA TYR A 57 -10.40 -15.90 -0.32
C TYR A 57 -11.78 -16.48 -0.63
N THR A 58 -12.73 -16.42 0.32
CA THR A 58 -14.11 -16.81 0.06
C THR A 58 -14.79 -15.90 -0.95
N ILE A 59 -14.56 -14.58 -0.88
CA ILE A 59 -15.08 -13.62 -1.87
C ILE A 59 -14.58 -13.98 -3.27
N GLY A 60 -13.26 -14.17 -3.43
CA GLY A 60 -12.65 -14.55 -4.71
C GLY A 60 -13.18 -15.89 -5.24
N ASP A 61 -13.35 -16.87 -4.35
CA ASP A 61 -13.86 -18.19 -4.70
C ASP A 61 -15.33 -18.13 -5.18
N VAL A 62 -16.16 -17.36 -4.52
CA VAL A 62 -17.58 -17.19 -4.92
C VAL A 62 -17.67 -16.53 -6.30
N ILE A 63 -16.88 -15.50 -6.57
CA ILE A 63 -16.82 -14.84 -7.88
C ILE A 63 -16.35 -15.84 -8.95
N SER A 64 -15.29 -16.59 -8.68
CA SER A 64 -14.73 -17.58 -9.60
C SER A 64 -15.71 -18.70 -9.92
N ARG A 65 -16.41 -19.23 -8.92
CA ARG A 65 -17.44 -20.27 -9.12
C ARG A 65 -18.63 -19.73 -9.91
N PHE A 66 -19.07 -18.52 -9.62
CA PHE A 66 -20.15 -17.88 -10.39
C PHE A 66 -19.76 -17.73 -11.87
N LYS A 67 -18.54 -17.28 -12.15
CA LYS A 67 -18.04 -17.15 -13.53
C LYS A 67 -17.90 -18.51 -14.23
N ARG A 68 -17.45 -19.56 -13.54
CA ARG A 68 -17.46 -20.92 -14.09
C ARG A 68 -18.85 -21.41 -14.43
N LEU A 69 -19.86 -21.13 -13.56
CA LEU A 69 -21.26 -21.43 -13.86
C LEU A 69 -21.79 -20.67 -15.07
N GLN A 70 -21.27 -19.49 -15.37
CA GLN A 70 -21.59 -18.72 -16.58
C GLN A 70 -20.85 -19.22 -17.83
N GLY A 71 -19.94 -20.19 -17.69
CA GLY A 71 -19.24 -20.80 -18.82
C GLY A 71 -17.86 -20.21 -19.13
N TYR A 72 -17.34 -19.32 -18.30
CA TYR A 72 -15.99 -18.75 -18.47
C TYR A 72 -14.87 -19.78 -18.21
N ASN A 73 -13.72 -19.54 -18.83
CA ASN A 73 -12.46 -20.17 -18.49
C ASN A 73 -11.81 -19.37 -17.35
N VAL A 74 -11.93 -19.89 -16.12
CA VAL A 74 -11.56 -19.11 -14.93
C VAL A 74 -10.21 -19.55 -14.40
N MET A 75 -9.25 -18.63 -14.33
CA MET A 75 -8.01 -18.77 -13.62
C MET A 75 -8.12 -18.11 -12.24
N GLN A 76 -7.88 -18.90 -11.18
CA GLN A 76 -7.79 -18.45 -9.80
C GLN A 76 -6.59 -19.12 -9.15
N PRO A 77 -5.40 -18.52 -9.24
CA PRO A 77 -4.18 -19.09 -8.66
C PRO A 77 -4.04 -18.74 -7.17
N MET A 78 -3.10 -19.40 -6.50
CA MET A 78 -2.66 -19.10 -5.14
C MET A 78 -1.14 -19.23 -5.04
N GLY A 79 -0.52 -18.45 -4.16
CA GLY A 79 0.91 -18.45 -3.90
C GLY A 79 1.23 -17.74 -2.58
N TRP A 80 2.53 -17.46 -2.39
CA TRP A 80 3.07 -17.04 -1.11
C TRP A 80 4.00 -15.84 -1.29
N ASP A 81 3.65 -14.73 -0.63
CA ASP A 81 4.55 -13.58 -0.47
C ASP A 81 5.52 -13.90 0.67
N ALA A 82 6.64 -14.54 0.33
CA ALA A 82 7.39 -15.35 1.28
C ALA A 82 8.63 -14.66 1.86
N PHE A 83 9.14 -13.61 1.21
CA PHE A 83 10.23 -12.79 1.72
C PHE A 83 9.76 -11.71 2.70
N GLY A 84 10.71 -11.08 3.39
CA GLY A 84 10.53 -9.86 4.16
C GLY A 84 10.38 -10.03 5.65
N LEU A 85 10.23 -8.89 6.30
CA LEU A 85 10.19 -8.70 7.75
C LEU A 85 9.21 -9.58 8.52
N PRO A 86 7.98 -9.86 8.05
CA PRO A 86 7.06 -10.66 8.84
C PRO A 86 7.54 -12.07 9.11
N ALA A 87 8.09 -12.70 8.08
CA ALA A 87 8.61 -14.07 8.19
C ALA A 87 9.95 -14.08 8.95
N GLU A 88 10.82 -13.10 8.69
CA GLU A 88 12.10 -12.98 9.37
C GLU A 88 11.95 -12.74 10.87
N ASN A 89 11.14 -11.77 11.29
CA ASN A 89 10.92 -11.47 12.70
C ASN A 89 10.27 -12.67 13.44
N ALA A 90 9.29 -13.32 12.82
CA ALA A 90 8.66 -14.50 13.38
C ALA A 90 9.65 -15.69 13.51
N ALA A 91 10.54 -15.87 12.54
CA ALA A 91 11.58 -16.88 12.58
C ALA A 91 12.58 -16.61 13.72
N ILE A 92 13.02 -15.36 13.89
CA ILE A 92 13.91 -14.93 14.98
C ILE A 92 13.25 -15.17 16.34
N GLU A 93 11.97 -14.80 16.51
CA GLU A 93 11.24 -15.02 17.76
C GLU A 93 11.11 -16.50 18.13
N ASN A 94 11.08 -17.39 17.14
CA ASN A 94 10.98 -18.84 17.32
C ASN A 94 12.33 -19.57 17.24
N ASN A 95 13.47 -18.86 17.11
CA ASN A 95 14.82 -19.41 16.97
C ASN A 95 14.95 -20.46 15.84
N VAL A 96 14.35 -20.16 14.68
CA VAL A 96 14.36 -21.01 13.49
C VAL A 96 14.85 -20.19 12.29
N SER A 97 15.52 -20.84 11.29
CA SER A 97 15.90 -20.11 10.09
C SER A 97 14.66 -19.58 9.33
N PRO A 98 14.69 -18.37 8.74
CA PRO A 98 13.55 -17.82 7.98
C PRO A 98 13.07 -18.75 6.86
N LYS A 99 13.99 -19.38 6.14
CA LYS A 99 13.67 -20.34 5.06
C LYS A 99 12.85 -21.52 5.61
N LYS A 100 13.28 -22.12 6.73
CA LYS A 100 12.57 -23.23 7.36
C LYS A 100 11.22 -22.80 7.89
N TRP A 101 11.18 -21.69 8.65
CA TRP A 101 9.94 -21.12 9.19
C TRP A 101 8.90 -20.82 8.09
N THR A 102 9.35 -20.18 7.03
CA THR A 102 8.50 -19.82 5.88
C THR A 102 7.92 -21.06 5.21
N ASN A 103 8.75 -22.08 4.92
CA ASN A 103 8.30 -23.31 4.28
C ASN A 103 7.30 -24.09 5.18
N GLU A 104 7.56 -24.21 6.47
CA GLU A 104 6.63 -24.86 7.41
C GLU A 104 5.28 -24.13 7.48
N ASN A 105 5.29 -22.81 7.43
CA ASN A 105 4.05 -22.02 7.40
C ASN A 105 3.31 -22.14 6.07
N ILE A 106 4.01 -22.18 4.93
CA ILE A 106 3.41 -22.43 3.60
C ILE A 106 2.65 -23.76 3.64
N GLU A 107 3.29 -24.84 4.07
CA GLU A 107 2.64 -26.16 4.15
C GLU A 107 1.42 -26.14 5.09
N SER A 108 1.55 -25.50 6.25
CA SER A 108 0.46 -25.36 7.20
C SER A 108 -0.71 -24.56 6.64
N MET A 109 -0.45 -23.43 5.98
CA MET A 109 -1.48 -22.59 5.39
C MET A 109 -2.15 -23.27 4.18
N LYS A 110 -1.39 -24.04 3.39
CA LYS A 110 -1.90 -24.83 2.27
C LYS A 110 -2.92 -25.86 2.74
N VAL A 111 -2.61 -26.58 3.82
CA VAL A 111 -3.58 -27.51 4.46
C VAL A 111 -4.86 -26.78 4.91
N GLN A 112 -4.74 -25.57 5.46
CA GLN A 112 -5.88 -24.77 5.88
C GLN A 112 -6.73 -24.26 4.69
N LEU A 113 -6.09 -23.84 3.58
CA LEU A 113 -6.77 -23.42 2.35
C LEU A 113 -7.47 -24.61 1.67
N ASP A 114 -6.83 -25.77 1.67
CA ASP A 114 -7.42 -27.02 1.18
C ASP A 114 -8.67 -27.39 1.98
N ALA A 115 -8.62 -27.30 3.33
CA ALA A 115 -9.75 -27.57 4.17
C ALA A 115 -10.95 -26.62 3.94
N LEU A 116 -10.69 -25.39 3.47
CA LEU A 116 -11.76 -24.46 3.06
C LEU A 116 -12.42 -24.85 1.73
N GLY A 117 -11.83 -25.76 0.95
CA GLY A 117 -12.39 -26.22 -0.32
C GLY A 117 -12.48 -25.14 -1.38
N LEU A 118 -11.50 -24.23 -1.43
CA LEU A 118 -11.45 -23.13 -2.40
C LEU A 118 -11.07 -23.64 -3.81
N SER A 119 -11.56 -22.97 -4.83
CA SER A 119 -11.42 -23.38 -6.23
C SER A 119 -10.12 -22.93 -6.90
N TYR A 120 -8.99 -23.12 -6.22
CA TYR A 120 -7.68 -22.71 -6.72
C TYR A 120 -7.13 -23.66 -7.79
N ASP A 121 -6.46 -23.05 -8.77
CA ASP A 121 -5.58 -23.75 -9.72
C ASP A 121 -4.18 -23.88 -9.09
N TRP A 122 -3.96 -24.96 -8.36
CA TRP A 122 -2.68 -25.22 -7.69
C TRP A 122 -1.53 -25.53 -8.66
N SER A 123 -1.80 -25.80 -9.95
CA SER A 123 -0.75 -25.96 -10.94
C SER A 123 0.02 -24.65 -11.19
N ARG A 124 -0.53 -23.52 -10.76
CA ARG A 124 0.05 -22.18 -10.86
C ARG A 124 0.57 -21.65 -9.54
N GLU A 125 0.79 -22.52 -8.56
CA GLU A 125 1.36 -22.13 -7.27
C GLU A 125 2.73 -21.48 -7.44
N LEU A 126 2.99 -20.37 -6.74
CA LEU A 126 4.30 -19.74 -6.72
C LEU A 126 4.70 -19.36 -5.29
N ASN A 127 6.02 -19.25 -5.07
CA ASN A 127 6.64 -18.82 -3.83
C ASN A 127 7.68 -17.75 -4.17
N THR A 128 7.50 -16.51 -3.69
CA THR A 128 8.41 -15.40 -4.03
C THR A 128 9.82 -15.60 -3.51
N SER A 129 10.02 -16.42 -2.45
CA SER A 129 11.35 -16.76 -1.93
C SER A 129 12.02 -17.96 -2.63
N ALA A 130 11.38 -18.54 -3.63
CA ALA A 130 11.97 -19.64 -4.39
C ALA A 130 12.89 -19.12 -5.52
N PRO A 131 14.04 -19.76 -5.76
CA PRO A 131 15.01 -19.33 -6.78
C PRO A 131 14.46 -19.21 -8.19
N ASP A 132 13.48 -20.04 -8.57
CA ASP A 132 12.79 -20.02 -9.85
C ASP A 132 11.86 -18.81 -10.04
N TYR A 133 11.47 -18.15 -8.93
CA TYR A 133 10.75 -16.88 -8.95
C TYR A 133 11.74 -15.71 -8.93
N PHE A 134 12.55 -15.56 -7.88
CA PHE A 134 13.33 -14.34 -7.66
C PHE A 134 14.51 -14.17 -8.64
N ARG A 135 14.97 -15.23 -9.35
CA ARG A 135 15.93 -15.05 -10.44
C ARG A 135 15.44 -14.07 -11.50
N TRP A 136 14.14 -14.04 -11.74
CA TRP A 136 13.54 -13.18 -12.76
C TRP A 136 13.42 -11.74 -12.29
N GLU A 137 13.27 -11.51 -11.00
CA GLU A 137 13.35 -10.15 -10.41
C GLU A 137 14.74 -9.59 -10.53
N GLN A 138 15.75 -10.41 -10.23
CA GLN A 138 17.14 -10.03 -10.38
C GLN A 138 17.49 -9.75 -11.85
N TRP A 139 17.01 -10.58 -12.76
CA TRP A 139 17.17 -10.35 -14.18
C TRP A 139 16.50 -9.04 -14.62
N PHE A 140 15.27 -8.81 -14.21
CA PHE A 140 14.51 -7.61 -14.58
C PHE A 140 15.13 -6.34 -14.01
N PHE A 141 15.62 -6.38 -12.78
CA PHE A 141 16.37 -5.28 -12.20
C PHE A 141 17.58 -4.89 -13.05
N ILE A 142 18.33 -5.87 -13.58
CA ILE A 142 19.46 -5.60 -14.47
C ILE A 142 18.98 -4.93 -15.77
N GLN A 143 17.87 -5.37 -16.35
CA GLN A 143 17.29 -4.74 -17.54
C GLN A 143 16.87 -3.28 -17.26
N LEU A 144 16.27 -3.01 -16.10
CA LEU A 144 15.89 -1.66 -15.69
C LEU A 144 17.11 -0.77 -15.41
N LEU A 145 18.18 -1.34 -14.86
CA LEU A 145 19.44 -0.63 -14.65
C LEU A 145 20.06 -0.21 -15.99
N GLU A 146 20.10 -1.10 -16.97
CA GLU A 146 20.57 -0.83 -18.33
C GLU A 146 19.71 0.19 -19.06
N ALA A 147 18.40 0.19 -18.82
CA ALA A 147 17.46 1.19 -19.34
C ALA A 147 17.56 2.56 -18.64
N GLY A 148 18.38 2.69 -17.59
CA GLY A 148 18.55 3.95 -16.84
C GLY A 148 17.40 4.27 -15.87
N LEU A 149 16.51 3.30 -15.61
CA LEU A 149 15.35 3.44 -14.70
C LEU A 149 15.69 3.11 -13.24
N VAL A 150 16.89 2.61 -12.99
CA VAL A 150 17.47 2.39 -11.66
C VAL A 150 18.64 3.34 -11.45
N GLU A 151 18.67 4.02 -10.31
CA GLU A 151 19.78 4.88 -9.89
C GLU A 151 20.28 4.48 -8.50
N ARG A 152 21.63 4.43 -8.33
CA ARG A 152 22.22 4.27 -7.01
C ARG A 152 22.80 5.61 -6.55
N LYS A 153 22.25 6.14 -5.46
CA LYS A 153 22.69 7.43 -4.89
C LYS A 153 22.64 7.43 -3.37
N GLU A 154 23.43 8.31 -2.77
CA GLU A 154 23.29 8.63 -1.35
C GLU A 154 22.04 9.50 -1.16
N ALA A 155 21.16 9.09 -0.28
CA ALA A 155 19.95 9.83 0.04
C ALA A 155 19.67 9.78 1.54
N GLU A 156 18.98 10.80 2.03
CA GLU A 156 18.41 10.79 3.37
C GLU A 156 17.18 9.89 3.37
N VAL A 157 17.18 8.88 4.23
CA VAL A 157 16.19 7.81 4.24
C VAL A 157 15.50 7.68 5.60
N ASN A 158 14.33 7.07 5.60
CA ASN A 158 13.61 6.72 6.80
C ASN A 158 14.20 5.44 7.40
N TRP A 159 14.94 5.56 8.47
CA TRP A 159 15.52 4.42 9.18
C TRP A 159 14.64 4.02 10.36
N ASP A 160 14.21 2.78 10.40
CA ASP A 160 13.53 2.21 11.55
C ASP A 160 14.58 1.63 12.52
N PRO A 161 14.73 2.20 13.75
CA PRO A 161 15.75 1.74 14.68
C PRO A 161 15.43 0.40 15.35
N VAL A 162 14.15 -0.01 15.36
CA VAL A 162 13.70 -1.29 15.93
C VAL A 162 13.86 -2.41 14.90
N ASP A 163 13.39 -2.19 13.68
CA ASP A 163 13.51 -3.15 12.59
C ASP A 163 14.90 -3.11 11.93
N GLN A 164 15.74 -2.11 12.25
CA GLN A 164 17.10 -1.89 11.73
C GLN A 164 17.18 -1.93 10.19
N THR A 165 16.24 -1.26 9.55
CA THR A 165 16.15 -1.19 8.08
C THR A 165 15.59 0.14 7.62
N VAL A 166 15.79 0.43 6.33
CA VAL A 166 15.16 1.56 5.66
C VAL A 166 13.70 1.22 5.33
N LEU A 167 12.84 2.21 5.48
CA LEU A 167 11.45 2.16 5.06
C LEU A 167 11.19 3.11 3.89
N ALA A 168 10.38 2.69 2.93
CA ALA A 168 9.86 3.58 1.91
C ALA A 168 8.95 4.65 2.55
N ASN A 169 8.73 5.78 1.86
CA ASN A 169 7.92 6.87 2.40
C ASN A 169 6.49 6.40 2.74
N GLU A 170 5.95 5.51 1.92
CA GLU A 170 4.64 4.90 2.05
C GLU A 170 4.51 4.01 3.30
N GLN A 171 5.64 3.55 3.84
CA GLN A 171 5.73 2.70 5.03
C GLN A 171 5.89 3.52 6.33
N VAL A 172 5.84 4.84 6.24
CA VAL A 172 5.92 5.75 7.40
C VAL A 172 4.56 6.42 7.63
N ILE A 173 3.96 6.15 8.78
CA ILE A 173 2.66 6.70 9.18
C ILE A 173 2.85 7.58 10.40
N ASP A 174 2.48 8.85 10.30
CA ASP A 174 2.62 9.84 11.38
C ASP A 174 4.04 9.89 11.99
N GLY A 175 5.08 9.73 11.15
CA GLY A 175 6.49 9.74 11.56
C GLY A 175 6.97 8.46 12.24
N LYS A 176 6.20 7.39 12.18
CA LYS A 176 6.50 6.10 12.75
C LYS A 176 6.52 5.00 11.70
N GLY A 177 7.35 4.00 11.90
CA GLY A 177 7.33 2.78 11.10
C GLY A 177 5.96 2.10 11.20
N TRP A 178 5.37 1.78 10.05
CA TRP A 178 4.00 1.22 9.94
C TRP A 178 3.81 -0.11 10.69
N ARG A 179 4.91 -0.83 10.96
CA ARG A 179 4.93 -2.12 11.66
C ARG A 179 5.43 -2.01 13.09
N SER A 180 6.65 -1.48 13.23
CA SER A 180 7.32 -1.37 14.53
C SER A 180 6.62 -0.38 15.46
N GLY A 181 5.95 0.65 14.88
CA GLY A 181 5.44 1.80 15.63
C GLY A 181 6.54 2.70 16.19
N ALA A 182 7.83 2.40 15.90
CA ALA A 182 8.97 3.19 16.35
C ALA A 182 9.05 4.53 15.62
N GLU A 183 9.53 5.56 16.29
CA GLU A 183 9.85 6.83 15.65
C GLU A 183 11.01 6.64 14.67
N ILE A 184 10.83 7.16 13.44
CA ILE A 184 11.81 7.02 12.36
C ILE A 184 12.96 7.99 12.55
N GLU A 185 14.18 7.50 12.37
CA GLU A 185 15.39 8.30 12.29
C GLU A 185 15.69 8.67 10.83
N ARG A 186 16.33 9.81 10.60
CA ARG A 186 16.85 10.18 9.28
C ARG A 186 18.33 9.79 9.18
N LYS A 187 18.66 8.97 8.18
CA LYS A 187 20.05 8.55 7.92
C LYS A 187 20.40 8.76 6.45
N LYS A 188 21.64 9.16 6.17
CA LYS A 188 22.18 9.20 4.81
C LYS A 188 22.79 7.84 4.48
N ILE A 189 22.24 7.15 3.49
CA ILE A 189 22.67 5.81 3.07
C ILE A 189 22.65 5.75 1.54
N ASN A 190 23.61 5.04 0.96
CA ASN A 190 23.57 4.69 -0.46
C ASN A 190 22.50 3.64 -0.71
N GLN A 191 21.59 3.91 -1.65
CA GLN A 191 20.49 3.02 -2.00
C GLN A 191 20.27 2.97 -3.50
N TYR A 192 19.58 1.91 -3.94
CA TYR A 192 18.99 1.83 -5.28
C TYR A 192 17.59 2.39 -5.27
N PHE A 193 17.28 3.22 -6.26
CA PHE A 193 15.97 3.83 -6.48
C PHE A 193 15.43 3.45 -7.85
N LEU A 194 14.15 3.05 -7.91
CA LEU A 194 13.39 2.99 -9.14
C LEU A 194 12.73 4.35 -9.40
N LYS A 195 12.86 4.86 -10.63
CA LYS A 195 12.40 6.19 -11.04
C LYS A 195 10.90 6.21 -11.33
N ILE A 196 10.07 5.95 -10.32
CA ILE A 196 8.62 6.01 -10.43
C ILE A 196 8.12 7.41 -10.80
N THR A 197 8.89 8.44 -10.48
CA THR A 197 8.55 9.84 -10.80
C THR A 197 8.52 10.11 -12.29
N GLU A 198 9.28 9.38 -13.11
CA GLU A 198 9.24 9.48 -14.57
C GLU A 198 7.90 9.00 -15.15
N TYR A 199 7.15 8.17 -14.40
CA TYR A 199 5.85 7.62 -14.76
C TYR A 199 4.67 8.32 -14.05
N ALA A 200 4.93 9.40 -13.31
CA ALA A 200 3.91 10.05 -12.48
C ALA A 200 2.69 10.52 -13.28
N ASP A 201 2.88 11.08 -14.47
CA ASP A 201 1.79 11.50 -15.34
C ASP A 201 1.00 10.31 -15.87
N GLU A 202 1.66 9.28 -16.36
CA GLU A 202 0.99 8.09 -16.89
C GLU A 202 0.22 7.35 -15.80
N LEU A 203 0.76 7.28 -14.57
CA LEU A 203 0.06 6.73 -13.42
C LEU A 203 -1.20 7.54 -13.04
N LEU A 204 -1.15 8.87 -13.19
CA LEU A 204 -2.32 9.73 -12.96
C LEU A 204 -3.37 9.58 -14.06
N ASP A 205 -2.96 9.63 -15.32
CA ASP A 205 -3.85 9.53 -16.47
C ASP A 205 -4.51 8.14 -16.51
N GLY A 206 -3.78 7.10 -16.16
CA GLY A 206 -4.29 5.73 -16.05
C GLY A 206 -5.45 5.60 -15.05
N LEU A 207 -5.50 6.41 -13.97
CA LEU A 207 -6.62 6.38 -13.02
C LEU A 207 -7.99 6.68 -13.66
N GLU A 208 -8.01 7.44 -14.73
CA GLU A 208 -9.26 7.76 -15.43
C GLU A 208 -9.82 6.53 -16.17
N SER A 209 -8.96 5.63 -16.64
CA SER A 209 -9.35 4.38 -17.30
C SER A 209 -9.82 3.29 -16.34
N LEU A 210 -9.55 3.42 -15.04
CA LEU A 210 -9.91 2.45 -13.99
C LEU A 210 -11.34 2.71 -13.47
N GLU A 211 -12.34 2.53 -14.34
CA GLU A 211 -13.75 2.81 -14.02
C GLU A 211 -14.27 1.95 -12.88
N ASP A 212 -13.88 0.67 -12.83
CA ASP A 212 -14.31 -0.32 -11.83
C ASP A 212 -13.43 -0.34 -10.56
N TRP A 213 -12.66 0.72 -10.31
CA TRP A 213 -11.92 0.88 -9.07
C TRP A 213 -12.66 1.77 -8.07
N PRO A 214 -12.59 1.48 -6.76
CA PRO A 214 -13.20 2.34 -5.73
C PRO A 214 -12.67 3.77 -5.82
N THR A 215 -13.58 4.74 -5.83
CA THR A 215 -13.25 6.18 -5.92
C THR A 215 -12.26 6.60 -4.83
N GLN A 216 -12.39 6.02 -3.62
CA GLN A 216 -11.48 6.30 -2.52
C GLN A 216 -10.03 5.90 -2.83
N VAL A 217 -9.81 4.73 -3.45
CA VAL A 217 -8.47 4.27 -3.83
C VAL A 217 -7.87 5.19 -4.90
N LYS A 218 -8.65 5.55 -5.92
CA LYS A 218 -8.21 6.50 -6.96
C LYS A 218 -7.83 7.85 -6.35
N LEU A 219 -8.64 8.36 -5.43
CA LEU A 219 -8.35 9.62 -4.74
C LEU A 219 -7.08 9.52 -3.87
N MET A 220 -6.88 8.42 -3.15
CA MET A 220 -5.66 8.19 -2.36
C MET A 220 -4.41 8.20 -3.25
N GLN A 221 -4.43 7.52 -4.39
CA GLN A 221 -3.29 7.51 -5.33
C GLN A 221 -3.07 8.88 -5.96
N LYS A 222 -4.13 9.56 -6.41
CA LYS A 222 -4.06 10.92 -6.96
C LYS A 222 -3.42 11.90 -5.96
N ASN A 223 -3.86 11.86 -4.72
CA ASN A 223 -3.31 12.72 -3.67
C ASN A 223 -1.87 12.35 -3.32
N TRP A 224 -1.52 11.06 -3.37
CA TRP A 224 -0.16 10.60 -3.10
C TRP A 224 0.81 11.03 -4.19
N ILE A 225 0.45 10.87 -5.46
CA ILE A 225 1.24 11.36 -6.60
C ILE A 225 1.35 12.88 -6.54
N GLY A 226 0.27 13.57 -6.20
CA GLY A 226 0.28 14.96 -5.81
C GLY A 226 0.85 15.89 -6.87
N LYS A 227 0.38 15.77 -8.13
CA LYS A 227 0.76 16.66 -9.22
C LYS A 227 0.33 18.09 -8.93
N SER A 228 1.26 19.02 -8.98
CA SER A 228 1.02 20.46 -8.83
C SER A 228 1.70 21.24 -9.93
N LYS A 229 0.95 22.10 -10.63
CA LYS A 229 1.48 23.09 -11.58
C LYS A 229 1.70 24.40 -10.82
N GLY A 230 2.89 24.93 -10.87
CA GLY A 230 3.25 26.17 -10.19
C GLY A 230 4.30 26.95 -10.95
N LEU A 231 4.71 28.05 -10.36
CA LEU A 231 5.73 28.96 -10.89
C LEU A 231 6.94 28.95 -9.96
N SER A 232 8.12 28.66 -10.49
CA SER A 232 9.41 28.91 -9.84
C SER A 232 9.93 30.25 -10.34
N PHE A 233 10.37 31.11 -9.44
CA PHE A 233 10.98 32.39 -9.77
C PHE A 233 11.88 32.90 -8.65
N LYS A 234 12.68 33.95 -8.92
CA LYS A 234 13.68 34.44 -7.99
C LYS A 234 13.33 35.82 -7.45
N PHE A 235 13.46 35.99 -6.13
CA PHE A 235 13.55 37.28 -5.48
C PHE A 235 15.01 37.70 -5.39
N SER A 236 15.35 38.93 -5.74
CA SER A 236 16.64 39.52 -5.39
C SER A 236 16.68 39.79 -3.88
N ILE A 237 17.82 39.64 -3.24
CA ILE A 237 17.99 39.95 -1.83
C ILE A 237 18.76 41.29 -1.73
N ASP A 238 18.18 42.25 -1.00
CA ASP A 238 18.88 43.49 -0.71
C ASP A 238 20.13 43.22 0.14
N GLN A 239 21.18 43.99 -0.05
CA GLN A 239 22.46 43.96 0.68
C GLN A 239 23.43 42.82 0.33
N ILE A 240 23.00 41.79 -0.41
CA ILE A 240 23.89 40.71 -0.89
C ILE A 240 23.59 40.39 -2.37
N ASP A 241 24.62 39.98 -3.08
CA ASP A 241 24.49 39.58 -4.50
C ASP A 241 24.04 38.12 -4.62
N GLU A 242 22.90 37.83 -4.00
CA GLU A 242 22.26 36.52 -4.03
C GLU A 242 20.77 36.62 -4.37
N THR A 243 20.18 35.54 -4.79
CA THR A 243 18.74 35.44 -5.09
C THR A 243 18.10 34.35 -4.27
N LEU A 244 16.83 34.51 -3.93
CA LEU A 244 16.01 33.51 -3.26
C LEU A 244 15.02 32.91 -4.27
N GLU A 245 15.28 31.68 -4.71
CA GLU A 245 14.36 30.95 -5.59
C GLU A 245 13.19 30.38 -4.76
N VAL A 246 11.97 30.67 -5.19
CA VAL A 246 10.73 30.17 -4.59
C VAL A 246 9.89 29.43 -5.60
N PHE A 247 9.07 28.49 -5.11
CA PHE A 247 8.04 27.83 -5.89
C PHE A 247 6.68 28.09 -5.27
N THR A 248 5.69 28.49 -6.11
CA THR A 248 4.31 28.67 -5.67
C THR A 248 3.31 28.05 -6.65
N THR A 249 2.28 27.40 -6.13
CA THR A 249 1.11 26.96 -6.91
C THR A 249 0.08 28.08 -7.10
N ARG A 250 0.26 29.22 -6.39
CA ARG A 250 -0.65 30.36 -6.35
C ARG A 250 0.06 31.69 -6.74
N PRO A 251 0.68 31.78 -7.94
CA PRO A 251 1.28 33.05 -8.37
C PRO A 251 0.26 34.19 -8.47
N ASP A 252 -1.03 33.89 -8.61
CA ASP A 252 -2.15 34.83 -8.57
C ASP A 252 -2.21 35.63 -7.25
N THR A 253 -1.61 35.13 -6.19
CA THR A 253 -1.62 35.79 -4.85
C THR A 253 -0.34 36.57 -4.54
N ILE A 254 0.61 36.71 -5.51
CA ILE A 254 1.92 37.31 -5.27
C ILE A 254 1.86 38.73 -4.66
N PHE A 255 0.88 39.54 -5.02
CA PHE A 255 0.69 40.88 -4.46
C PHE A 255 0.32 40.90 -2.98
N GLY A 256 -0.08 39.74 -2.43
CA GLY A 256 -0.31 39.53 -1.01
C GLY A 256 0.90 38.96 -0.27
N ALA A 257 2.05 38.78 -0.95
CA ALA A 257 3.27 38.32 -0.33
C ALA A 257 3.84 39.42 0.58
N THR A 258 3.88 39.17 1.87
CA THR A 258 4.32 40.16 2.86
C THR A 258 5.61 39.74 3.58
N TYR A 259 6.05 38.51 3.37
CA TYR A 259 7.35 38.03 3.80
C TYR A 259 7.74 36.80 3.00
N CYS A 260 9.05 36.45 3.02
CA CYS A 260 9.55 35.16 2.56
C CYS A 260 9.98 34.32 3.77
N ALA A 261 9.84 33.01 3.69
CA ALA A 261 10.36 32.10 4.72
C ALA A 261 11.27 31.04 4.11
N ILE A 262 12.36 30.70 4.82
CA ILE A 262 13.33 29.67 4.43
C ILE A 262 13.41 28.60 5.52
N ALA A 263 13.79 27.39 5.09
CA ALA A 263 13.98 26.25 5.96
C ALA A 263 15.18 26.46 6.91
N VAL A 264 15.17 25.81 8.06
CA VAL A 264 16.28 25.87 9.05
C VAL A 264 17.60 25.31 8.50
N ASP A 265 17.54 24.44 7.49
CA ASP A 265 18.66 23.83 6.80
C ASP A 265 18.90 24.40 5.37
N HIS A 266 18.24 25.52 5.05
CA HIS A 266 18.51 26.24 3.79
C HIS A 266 19.94 26.78 3.77
N PRO A 267 20.67 26.76 2.60
CA PRO A 267 22.04 27.25 2.50
C PRO A 267 22.26 28.67 3.09
N LEU A 268 21.34 29.60 2.79
CA LEU A 268 21.37 30.94 3.33
C LEU A 268 21.25 30.96 4.87
N ALA A 269 20.38 30.12 5.46
CA ALA A 269 20.25 30.01 6.92
C ALA A 269 21.54 29.45 7.56
N LEU A 270 22.17 28.46 6.90
CA LEU A 270 23.44 27.89 7.35
C LEU A 270 24.61 28.84 7.19
N GLU A 271 24.58 29.79 6.28
CA GLU A 271 25.58 30.86 6.16
C GLU A 271 25.38 31.89 7.28
N LEU A 272 24.16 32.37 7.49
CA LEU A 272 23.83 33.37 8.51
C LEU A 272 24.14 32.90 9.94
N ARG A 273 23.94 31.60 10.23
CA ARG A 273 24.29 31.05 11.56
C ARG A 273 25.73 31.24 11.98
N LYS A 274 26.66 31.42 11.03
CA LYS A 274 28.10 31.59 11.33
C LYS A 274 28.40 32.94 11.97
N SER A 275 27.58 33.95 11.67
CA SER A 275 27.77 35.33 12.11
C SER A 275 26.71 35.83 13.11
N HIS A 276 25.57 35.13 13.25
CA HIS A 276 24.42 35.54 14.07
C HIS A 276 24.13 34.52 15.17
N PRO A 277 24.54 34.74 16.44
CA PRO A 277 24.33 33.78 17.54
C PRO A 277 22.88 33.37 17.77
N ASN A 278 21.93 34.30 17.64
CA ASN A 278 20.51 34.03 17.83
C ASN A 278 19.97 33.09 16.74
N ILE A 279 20.39 33.27 15.49
CA ILE A 279 20.03 32.39 14.36
C ILE A 279 20.63 30.99 14.57
N ASN A 280 21.90 30.94 15.04
CA ASN A 280 22.52 29.67 15.36
C ASN A 280 21.76 28.90 16.42
N GLN A 281 21.35 29.56 17.52
CA GLN A 281 20.57 28.94 18.57
C GLN A 281 19.19 28.48 18.05
N PHE A 282 18.48 29.32 17.29
CA PHE A 282 17.20 28.96 16.70
C PHE A 282 17.28 27.72 15.82
N ILE A 283 18.32 27.63 14.98
CA ILE A 283 18.56 26.48 14.13
C ILE A 283 18.83 25.22 14.98
N ASP A 284 19.65 25.32 16.02
CA ASP A 284 19.99 24.18 16.88
C ASP A 284 18.77 23.70 17.71
N ASP A 285 17.94 24.60 18.20
CA ASP A 285 16.72 24.28 18.93
C ASP A 285 15.66 23.59 18.02
N ASN A 286 15.70 23.84 16.72
CA ASN A 286 14.77 23.28 15.74
C ASN A 286 15.38 22.13 14.90
N LYS A 287 16.65 21.75 15.12
CA LYS A 287 17.25 20.55 14.59
C LYS A 287 16.65 19.32 15.25
N GLY A 288 15.98 18.49 14.49
CA GLY A 288 15.39 17.24 14.98
C GLY A 288 13.92 17.31 15.35
N THR A 289 13.26 18.46 15.23
CA THR A 289 11.81 18.53 15.28
C THR A 289 11.22 17.73 14.10
N LYS A 290 10.12 17.00 14.41
CA LYS A 290 9.45 16.09 13.46
C LYS A 290 9.19 16.79 12.14
N LYS A 291 9.87 16.36 11.09
CA LYS A 291 9.82 16.96 9.75
C LYS A 291 8.69 16.39 8.86
N THR A 292 7.66 15.74 9.41
CA THR A 292 6.51 15.30 8.61
C THR A 292 5.50 16.43 8.46
N GLU A 293 4.91 16.57 7.28
CA GLU A 293 3.91 17.61 6.97
C GLU A 293 2.74 17.61 7.99
N ALA A 294 2.28 16.42 8.41
CA ALA A 294 1.23 16.28 9.43
C ALA A 294 1.66 16.73 10.84
N ALA A 295 2.94 16.52 11.20
CA ALA A 295 3.48 17.00 12.47
C ALA A 295 3.66 18.51 12.46
N ILE A 296 4.15 19.08 11.34
CA ILE A 296 4.30 20.52 11.14
C ILE A 296 2.95 21.23 11.15
N ALA A 297 1.90 20.64 10.57
CA ALA A 297 0.56 21.20 10.57
C ALA A 297 0.01 21.42 11.99
N LYS A 298 0.36 20.53 12.93
CA LYS A 298 -0.09 20.56 14.34
C LYS A 298 0.85 21.37 15.27
N GLN A 299 2.05 21.69 14.80
CA GLN A 299 3.06 22.38 15.59
C GLN A 299 2.83 23.89 15.55
N GLU A 300 3.18 24.58 16.66
CA GLU A 300 3.22 26.04 16.69
C GLU A 300 4.23 26.58 15.66
N LYS A 301 3.80 27.53 14.82
CA LYS A 301 4.64 28.16 13.81
C LYS A 301 5.54 29.20 14.47
N ILE A 302 6.85 28.95 14.41
CA ILE A 302 7.86 29.85 14.97
C ILE A 302 8.93 30.15 13.94
N GLY A 303 9.54 31.31 14.05
CA GLY A 303 10.63 31.75 13.18
C GLY A 303 11.47 32.87 13.78
N ILE A 304 12.56 33.18 13.09
CA ILE A 304 13.45 34.30 13.41
C ILE A 304 13.69 35.15 12.16
N ASP A 305 13.59 36.49 12.30
CA ASP A 305 13.94 37.43 11.21
C ASP A 305 15.44 37.36 10.93
N THR A 306 15.81 37.25 9.67
CA THR A 306 17.21 37.21 9.23
C THR A 306 17.83 38.60 9.13
N GLU A 307 17.03 39.68 9.28
CA GLU A 307 17.36 41.06 8.98
C GLU A 307 17.59 41.34 7.48
N LEU A 308 17.61 40.33 6.63
CA LEU A 308 17.66 40.47 5.17
C LEU A 308 16.28 40.76 4.60
N ARG A 309 16.25 41.43 3.45
CA ARG A 309 15.01 41.79 2.74
C ARG A 309 15.03 41.25 1.31
N ALA A 310 13.96 40.61 0.92
CA ALA A 310 13.71 40.21 -0.46
C ALA A 310 13.01 41.35 -1.21
N ILE A 311 13.40 41.61 -2.45
CA ILE A 311 12.77 42.62 -3.30
C ILE A 311 11.64 41.96 -4.08
N HIS A 312 10.44 42.43 -3.87
CA HIS A 312 9.26 41.93 -4.56
C HIS A 312 9.37 42.17 -6.08
N PRO A 313 9.29 41.13 -6.95
CA PRO A 313 9.72 41.23 -8.33
C PRO A 313 8.85 42.11 -9.24
N ILE A 314 7.65 42.47 -8.80
CA ILE A 314 6.73 43.33 -9.59
C ILE A 314 6.59 44.71 -8.97
N THR A 315 6.48 44.80 -7.63
CA THR A 315 6.22 46.07 -6.93
C THR A 315 7.50 46.77 -6.48
N ASN A 316 8.65 46.10 -6.49
CA ASN A 316 9.92 46.53 -5.92
C ASN A 316 9.87 46.85 -4.40
N ALA A 317 8.83 46.38 -3.71
CA ALA A 317 8.74 46.53 -2.25
C ALA A 317 9.69 45.58 -1.54
N GLU A 318 10.29 46.04 -0.44
CA GLU A 318 11.10 45.20 0.44
C GLU A 318 10.21 44.40 1.37
N ILE A 319 10.41 43.07 1.41
CA ILE A 319 9.72 42.15 2.33
C ILE A 319 10.74 41.36 3.16
N PRO A 320 10.51 41.11 4.46
CA PRO A 320 11.46 40.42 5.33
C PRO A 320 11.62 38.94 4.94
N ILE A 321 12.84 38.42 5.15
CA ILE A 321 13.15 36.99 5.03
C ILE A 321 13.25 36.42 6.44
N TRP A 322 12.48 35.36 6.71
CA TRP A 322 12.44 34.65 7.99
C TRP A 322 13.00 33.25 7.85
N ILE A 323 13.71 32.75 8.87
CA ILE A 323 13.95 31.32 9.03
C ILE A 323 12.80 30.76 9.84
N ALA A 324 12.06 29.75 9.33
CA ALA A 324 10.85 29.26 9.94
C ALA A 324 10.83 27.72 10.06
N ASN A 325 10.26 27.21 11.16
CA ASN A 325 10.21 25.77 11.45
C ASN A 325 9.22 24.97 10.59
N PHE A 326 8.37 25.66 9.81
CA PHE A 326 7.36 25.05 8.96
C PHE A 326 7.72 24.98 7.47
N VAL A 327 8.90 25.48 7.10
CA VAL A 327 9.43 25.35 5.72
C VAL A 327 10.38 24.15 5.64
N LEU A 328 10.19 23.31 4.62
CA LEU A 328 10.97 22.10 4.41
C LEU A 328 11.89 22.24 3.20
N MET A 329 13.17 21.85 3.35
CA MET A 329 14.11 21.76 2.22
C MET A 329 13.69 20.76 1.15
N GLU A 330 13.00 19.71 1.54
CA GLU A 330 12.59 18.63 0.66
C GLU A 330 11.41 19.00 -0.27
N TYR A 331 10.77 20.15 -0.03
CA TYR A 331 9.65 20.62 -0.86
C TYR A 331 10.04 21.92 -1.59
N GLY A 332 10.17 21.83 -2.90
CA GLY A 332 10.59 22.96 -3.75
C GLY A 332 12.07 23.31 -3.56
N THR A 333 12.32 24.58 -3.28
CA THR A 333 13.68 25.14 -3.12
C THR A 333 14.13 25.30 -1.66
N GLY A 334 13.28 24.89 -0.70
CA GLY A 334 13.48 25.19 0.72
C GLY A 334 13.19 26.65 1.09
N ALA A 335 12.57 27.39 0.15
CA ALA A 335 12.14 28.77 0.36
C ALA A 335 10.72 28.96 -0.20
N VAL A 336 9.92 29.75 0.46
CA VAL A 336 8.54 30.05 0.08
C VAL A 336 8.25 31.55 0.15
N MET A 337 7.47 32.05 -0.79
CA MET A 337 6.80 33.32 -0.60
C MET A 337 5.59 33.10 0.31
N CYS A 338 5.41 33.91 1.32
CA CYS A 338 4.33 33.76 2.27
C CYS A 338 3.24 34.79 2.03
N VAL A 339 2.00 34.29 1.96
CA VAL A 339 0.82 35.10 1.61
C VAL A 339 -0.24 34.98 2.69
N PRO A 340 -0.14 35.71 3.80
CA PRO A 340 -1.02 35.57 4.96
C PRO A 340 -2.51 35.74 4.66
N GLY A 341 -2.87 36.54 3.65
CA GLY A 341 -4.26 36.71 3.26
C GLY A 341 -4.89 35.47 2.61
N HIS A 342 -4.07 34.52 2.12
CA HIS A 342 -4.52 33.40 1.27
C HIS A 342 -3.91 32.04 1.60
N ASP A 343 -3.17 31.94 2.71
CA ASP A 343 -2.65 30.70 3.28
C ASP A 343 -2.81 30.73 4.81
N GLN A 344 -3.52 29.76 5.36
CA GLN A 344 -3.84 29.76 6.80
C GLN A 344 -2.60 29.63 7.69
N ARG A 345 -1.60 28.86 7.26
CA ARG A 345 -0.32 28.72 7.97
C ARG A 345 0.44 30.05 8.02
N ASP A 346 0.49 30.75 6.89
CA ASP A 346 1.14 32.05 6.78
C ASP A 346 0.38 33.13 7.57
N TYR A 347 -0.96 33.01 7.63
CA TYR A 347 -1.84 33.88 8.44
C TYR A 347 -1.52 33.76 9.93
N GLU A 348 -1.46 32.55 10.47
CA GLU A 348 -1.15 32.30 11.89
C GLU A 348 0.24 32.85 12.27
N PHE A 349 1.21 32.65 11.39
CA PHE A 349 2.56 33.19 11.57
C PHE A 349 2.58 34.73 11.54
N ALA A 350 1.92 35.33 10.56
CA ALA A 350 1.85 36.78 10.42
C ALA A 350 1.16 37.45 11.62
N GLN A 351 0.09 36.85 12.12
CA GLN A 351 -0.55 37.32 13.35
C GLN A 351 0.39 37.29 14.56
N LYS A 352 1.14 36.19 14.74
CA LYS A 352 2.07 36.03 15.86
C LYS A 352 3.20 37.07 15.86
N TYR A 353 3.72 37.38 14.67
CA TYR A 353 4.88 38.25 14.50
C TYR A 353 4.49 39.70 14.05
N ASN A 354 3.17 40.03 14.05
CA ASN A 354 2.63 41.32 13.63
C ASN A 354 3.07 41.73 12.21
N LEU A 355 3.13 40.77 11.30
CA LEU A 355 3.44 41.02 9.87
C LEU A 355 2.17 41.48 9.13
N PRO A 356 2.26 42.27 8.07
CA PRO A 356 1.11 42.72 7.28
C PRO A 356 0.34 41.53 6.68
N ILE A 357 -1.01 41.68 6.68
CA ILE A 357 -1.90 40.68 6.04
C ILE A 357 -2.72 41.43 4.98
N VAL A 358 -2.55 41.04 3.73
CA VAL A 358 -3.16 41.74 2.56
C VAL A 358 -4.04 40.76 1.80
N GLN A 359 -5.33 41.11 1.62
CA GLN A 359 -6.23 40.36 0.76
C GLN A 359 -6.08 40.82 -0.68
N VAL A 360 -5.80 39.85 -1.59
CA VAL A 360 -5.62 40.11 -3.01
C VAL A 360 -6.54 39.26 -3.91
N VAL A 361 -7.33 38.38 -3.30
CA VAL A 361 -8.38 37.63 -4.01
C VAL A 361 -9.72 37.83 -3.32
N GLN A 362 -10.73 38.22 -4.08
CA GLN A 362 -12.12 38.29 -3.67
C GLN A 362 -12.86 37.05 -4.16
N THR A 363 -13.45 36.30 -3.24
CA THR A 363 -14.23 35.11 -3.56
C THR A 363 -15.66 35.47 -3.99
N LYS A 364 -16.35 34.54 -4.63
CA LYS A 364 -17.79 34.69 -4.96
C LYS A 364 -18.66 34.75 -3.71
N SER A 365 -18.23 34.14 -2.61
CA SER A 365 -18.90 34.19 -1.29
C SER A 365 -18.77 35.54 -0.59
N GLY A 366 -17.87 36.42 -1.07
CA GLY A 366 -17.56 37.70 -0.43
C GLY A 366 -16.77 37.54 0.88
N ALA A 367 -16.07 36.40 1.07
CA ALA A 367 -15.25 36.16 2.25
C ALA A 367 -14.15 37.21 2.37
N THR A 368 -13.94 37.68 3.62
CA THR A 368 -12.89 38.64 4.00
C THR A 368 -11.96 38.02 5.03
N ILE A 369 -10.71 38.49 5.06
CA ILE A 369 -9.72 38.10 6.07
C ILE A 369 -10.06 38.79 7.42
N ALA A 370 -10.97 38.19 8.19
CA ALA A 370 -11.30 38.68 9.54
C ALA A 370 -10.56 37.83 10.59
N ASP A 371 -10.86 36.52 10.63
CA ASP A 371 -10.34 35.58 11.63
C ASP A 371 -9.52 34.46 11.04
N GLN A 372 -9.46 34.35 9.71
CA GLN A 372 -8.75 33.31 8.97
C GLN A 372 -8.37 33.77 7.55
N ALA A 373 -7.44 33.06 6.90
CA ALA A 373 -7.08 33.26 5.51
C ALA A 373 -8.24 32.93 4.56
N VAL A 374 -8.26 33.57 3.39
CA VAL A 374 -9.20 33.29 2.29
C VAL A 374 -8.49 32.43 1.25
N GLU A 375 -8.54 31.12 1.39
CA GLU A 375 -7.79 30.17 0.53
C GLU A 375 -8.46 29.91 -0.83
N GLU A 376 -9.75 30.23 -0.96
CA GLU A 376 -10.51 30.03 -2.19
C GLU A 376 -9.99 30.92 -3.33
N LYS A 377 -10.04 30.35 -4.56
CA LYS A 377 -9.80 31.13 -5.78
C LYS A 377 -10.95 32.09 -6.07
N GLY A 378 -10.63 33.18 -6.78
CA GLY A 378 -11.63 34.21 -7.08
C GLY A 378 -11.16 35.24 -8.13
N ILE A 379 -11.50 36.47 -7.87
CA ILE A 379 -11.15 37.61 -8.72
C ILE A 379 -10.11 38.48 -8.00
N LEU A 380 -9.03 38.85 -8.68
CA LEU A 380 -7.96 39.63 -8.11
C LEU A 380 -8.42 41.06 -7.76
N MET A 381 -7.97 41.51 -6.58
CA MET A 381 -8.07 42.89 -6.07
C MET A 381 -6.73 43.30 -5.45
N ASN A 382 -6.47 44.57 -5.28
CA ASN A 382 -5.19 45.07 -4.72
C ASN A 382 -3.94 44.57 -5.44
N SER A 383 -4.05 44.27 -6.76
CA SER A 383 -3.05 43.58 -7.57
C SER A 383 -2.66 44.37 -8.83
N LEU A 384 -2.62 45.70 -8.74
CA LEU A 384 -2.27 46.62 -9.84
C LEU A 384 -3.08 46.35 -11.12
N GLU A 385 -2.41 46.23 -12.27
CA GLU A 385 -3.01 45.96 -13.57
C GLU A 385 -3.68 44.59 -13.69
N TYR A 386 -3.48 43.70 -12.72
CA TYR A 386 -4.08 42.35 -12.68
C TYR A 386 -5.45 42.35 -11.98
N ASN A 387 -5.89 43.48 -11.42
CA ASN A 387 -7.21 43.61 -10.79
C ASN A 387 -8.34 43.21 -11.77
N GLY A 388 -9.31 42.46 -11.28
CA GLY A 388 -10.46 41.98 -12.04
C GLY A 388 -10.22 40.71 -12.85
N LEU A 389 -9.00 40.19 -12.89
CA LEU A 389 -8.72 38.88 -13.48
C LEU A 389 -9.17 37.75 -12.56
N THR A 390 -9.58 36.61 -13.12
CA THR A 390 -9.75 35.39 -12.35
C THR A 390 -8.38 34.84 -11.90
N SER A 391 -8.32 34.04 -10.85
CA SER A 391 -7.08 33.42 -10.40
C SER A 391 -6.35 32.67 -11.52
N GLU A 392 -7.09 32.00 -12.43
CA GLU A 392 -6.51 31.27 -13.57
C GLU A 392 -5.90 32.22 -14.62
N ALA A 393 -6.62 33.26 -14.98
CA ALA A 393 -6.12 34.25 -15.94
C ALA A 393 -4.92 35.04 -15.37
N ALA A 394 -4.95 35.30 -14.08
CA ALA A 394 -3.83 35.94 -13.38
C ALA A 394 -2.60 35.02 -13.31
N PHE A 395 -2.79 33.71 -13.07
CA PHE A 395 -1.70 32.73 -13.12
C PHE A 395 -0.91 32.85 -14.44
N GLU A 396 -1.61 32.81 -15.57
CA GLU A 396 -0.96 32.87 -16.91
C GLU A 396 -0.20 34.20 -17.11
N LYS A 397 -0.86 35.33 -16.87
CA LYS A 397 -0.24 36.64 -17.05
C LYS A 397 0.91 36.96 -16.13
N ILE A 398 0.79 36.60 -14.84
CA ILE A 398 1.85 36.82 -13.87
C ILE A 398 3.03 35.90 -14.18
N SER A 399 2.78 34.65 -14.58
CA SER A 399 3.82 33.74 -15.02
C SER A 399 4.59 34.29 -16.22
N GLU A 400 3.91 34.86 -17.21
CA GLU A 400 4.53 35.50 -18.36
C GLU A 400 5.39 36.72 -17.95
N THR A 401 4.88 37.56 -17.05
CA THR A 401 5.63 38.72 -16.53
C THR A 401 6.90 38.31 -15.81
N LEU A 402 6.78 37.32 -14.92
CA LEU A 402 7.93 36.87 -14.11
C LEU A 402 8.92 36.02 -14.93
N SER A 403 8.51 35.40 -16.02
CA SER A 403 9.43 34.71 -16.94
C SER A 403 10.41 35.68 -17.62
N ILE A 404 9.97 36.92 -17.84
CA ILE A 404 10.78 37.96 -18.47
C ILE A 404 11.69 38.66 -17.43
N SER A 405 11.18 38.91 -16.23
CA SER A 405 11.86 39.77 -15.23
C SER A 405 12.70 39.02 -14.19
N CYS A 406 12.40 37.76 -13.87
CA CYS A 406 12.95 37.07 -12.73
C CYS A 406 13.23 35.57 -12.94
N ASP A 407 13.58 35.18 -14.17
CA ASP A 407 13.79 33.77 -14.54
C ASP A 407 12.60 32.85 -14.15
N GLY A 408 11.36 33.38 -14.25
CA GLY A 408 10.17 32.65 -13.91
C GLY A 408 9.91 31.48 -14.87
N GLU A 409 9.77 30.28 -14.32
CA GLU A 409 9.47 29.07 -15.08
C GLU A 409 8.27 28.34 -14.52
N VAL A 410 7.30 28.04 -15.37
CA VAL A 410 6.18 27.18 -14.97
C VAL A 410 6.67 25.75 -14.88
N LYS A 411 6.65 25.19 -13.68
CA LYS A 411 7.09 23.83 -13.39
C LYS A 411 5.94 22.96 -12.91
N THR A 412 5.97 21.70 -13.30
CA THR A 412 5.12 20.67 -12.71
C THR A 412 5.94 19.90 -11.68
N ASN A 413 5.48 19.90 -10.44
CA ASN A 413 6.07 19.17 -9.34
C ASN A 413 5.16 18.04 -8.90
N TYR A 414 5.76 16.97 -8.37
CA TYR A 414 5.07 15.82 -7.79
C TYR A 414 5.50 15.65 -6.34
N ARG A 415 4.55 15.24 -5.48
CA ARG A 415 4.87 14.79 -4.11
C ARG A 415 5.51 13.43 -4.12
N LEU A 416 5.12 12.59 -5.10
CA LEU A 416 5.72 11.28 -5.33
C LEU A 416 7.23 11.39 -5.40
N ARG A 417 7.92 10.48 -4.74
CA ARG A 417 9.38 10.34 -4.76
C ARG A 417 9.75 9.02 -5.42
N ASP A 418 10.97 8.93 -5.92
CA ASP A 418 11.50 7.68 -6.44
C ASP A 418 11.45 6.58 -5.37
N TRP A 419 11.12 5.38 -5.80
CA TRP A 419 10.95 4.24 -4.92
C TRP A 419 12.31 3.68 -4.50
N GLY A 420 12.70 3.85 -3.23
CA GLY A 420 13.90 3.24 -2.66
C GLY A 420 13.68 1.75 -2.40
N ILE A 421 14.38 0.92 -3.16
CA ILE A 421 14.19 -0.54 -3.16
C ILE A 421 15.18 -1.31 -2.31
N SER A 422 16.20 -0.67 -1.75
CA SER A 422 17.23 -1.32 -0.91
C SER A 422 16.75 -1.54 0.52
N ARG A 423 16.95 -2.75 1.06
CA ARG A 423 16.68 -3.10 2.46
C ARG A 423 17.89 -3.83 3.07
N GLN A 424 18.23 -3.45 4.30
CA GLN A 424 19.37 -4.02 5.05
C GLN A 424 18.91 -5.25 5.84
N ARG A 425 18.48 -6.28 5.12
CA ARG A 425 17.87 -7.51 5.68
C ARG A 425 18.55 -8.76 5.14
N TYR A 426 18.42 -9.86 5.89
CA TYR A 426 18.83 -11.16 5.39
C TYR A 426 17.72 -11.82 4.56
N TRP A 427 16.47 -11.85 5.06
CA TRP A 427 15.37 -12.54 4.39
C TRP A 427 14.69 -11.67 3.35
N GLY A 428 15.30 -11.62 2.18
CA GLY A 428 14.84 -10.89 1.00
C GLY A 428 15.61 -11.31 -0.23
N CYS A 429 15.13 -10.97 -1.41
CA CYS A 429 15.83 -11.22 -2.68
C CYS A 429 17.10 -10.35 -2.76
N PRO A 430 18.32 -10.94 -2.88
CA PRO A 430 19.56 -10.15 -2.98
C PRO A 430 19.59 -9.28 -4.22
N ILE A 431 20.02 -8.03 -4.08
CA ILE A 431 20.24 -7.14 -5.24
C ILE A 431 21.48 -7.64 -6.02
N PRO A 432 21.35 -7.97 -7.32
CA PRO A 432 22.38 -8.68 -8.09
C PRO A 432 23.49 -7.75 -8.57
N MET A 433 24.22 -7.12 -7.62
CA MET A 433 25.30 -6.16 -7.93
C MET A 433 26.63 -6.58 -7.31
N ILE A 434 27.72 -6.18 -7.96
CA ILE A 434 29.11 -6.42 -7.54
C ILE A 434 29.87 -5.09 -7.47
N HIS A 435 30.52 -4.86 -6.37
CA HIS A 435 31.33 -3.67 -6.10
C HIS A 435 32.81 -3.98 -6.32
N CYS A 436 33.37 -3.46 -7.41
CA CYS A 436 34.78 -3.57 -7.74
C CYS A 436 35.51 -2.22 -7.49
N LYS A 437 36.64 -2.24 -6.82
CA LYS A 437 37.43 -1.03 -6.55
C LYS A 437 37.89 -0.31 -7.82
N ASP A 438 38.18 -1.06 -8.88
CA ASP A 438 38.73 -0.52 -10.12
C ASP A 438 37.65 -0.25 -11.19
N CYS A 439 36.56 -1.07 -11.21
CA CYS A 439 35.55 -1.00 -12.26
C CYS A 439 34.23 -0.36 -11.79
N GLY A 440 34.08 -0.05 -10.50
CA GLY A 440 32.86 0.48 -9.92
C GLY A 440 31.81 -0.58 -9.67
N ASN A 441 30.54 -0.18 -9.72
CA ASN A 441 29.39 -1.04 -9.50
C ASN A 441 28.98 -1.71 -10.80
N LEU A 442 28.92 -3.03 -10.82
CA LEU A 442 28.59 -3.84 -11.99
C LEU A 442 27.48 -4.83 -11.66
N PRO A 443 26.57 -5.15 -12.58
CA PRO A 443 25.61 -6.22 -12.37
C PRO A 443 26.31 -7.59 -12.37
N VAL A 444 25.69 -8.54 -11.68
CA VAL A 444 26.06 -9.95 -11.78
C VAL A 444 25.75 -10.43 -13.21
N PRO A 445 26.63 -11.23 -13.85
CA PRO A 445 26.31 -11.82 -15.15
C PRO A 445 24.98 -12.60 -15.13
N ILE A 446 24.18 -12.47 -16.18
CA ILE A 446 22.83 -13.08 -16.26
C ILE A 446 22.90 -14.60 -16.10
N GLU A 447 23.97 -15.21 -16.56
CA GLU A 447 24.22 -16.65 -16.51
C GLU A 447 24.48 -17.15 -15.07
N GLU A 448 24.88 -16.25 -14.18
CA GLU A 448 25.13 -16.54 -12.75
C GLU A 448 23.91 -16.29 -11.85
N LEU A 449 22.78 -15.88 -12.43
CA LEU A 449 21.53 -15.72 -11.68
C LEU A 449 20.83 -17.07 -11.43
N PRO A 450 20.20 -17.25 -10.28
CA PRO A 450 20.02 -16.28 -9.21
C PRO A 450 21.22 -16.17 -8.25
N VAL A 451 21.42 -14.96 -7.71
CA VAL A 451 22.24 -14.78 -6.50
C VAL A 451 21.43 -15.25 -5.31
N GLU A 452 21.78 -16.40 -4.75
CA GLU A 452 21.07 -17.00 -3.64
C GLU A 452 21.58 -16.49 -2.27
N LEU A 453 20.71 -16.56 -1.26
CA LEU A 453 21.08 -16.25 0.13
C LEU A 453 22.06 -17.30 0.70
N PRO A 454 22.99 -16.90 1.58
CA PRO A 454 23.79 -17.88 2.32
C PRO A 454 22.90 -18.70 3.25
N GLU A 455 23.16 -19.99 3.36
CA GLU A 455 22.43 -20.86 4.29
C GLU A 455 22.76 -20.52 5.76
N ILE A 456 21.76 -20.53 6.61
CA ILE A 456 21.88 -20.36 8.05
C ILE A 456 21.08 -21.43 8.78
N ASP A 457 21.75 -22.13 9.70
CA ASP A 457 21.13 -23.17 10.52
C ASP A 457 20.47 -22.59 11.78
N ASP A 458 21.07 -21.55 12.38
CA ASP A 458 20.61 -20.94 13.63
C ASP A 458 20.63 -19.40 13.58
N ILE A 459 19.56 -18.78 14.07
CA ILE A 459 19.45 -17.33 14.22
C ILE A 459 19.52 -16.96 15.69
N THR A 460 20.63 -16.35 16.08
CA THR A 460 20.84 -15.93 17.49
C THR A 460 20.69 -14.42 17.72
N SER A 461 20.46 -13.59 16.69
CA SER A 461 20.41 -12.13 16.82
C SER A 461 19.30 -11.47 16.02
N LYS A 462 18.66 -10.47 16.63
CA LYS A 462 17.78 -9.51 15.90
C LYS A 462 18.63 -8.69 14.94
N GLY A 463 18.07 -8.41 13.74
CA GLY A 463 18.74 -7.55 12.76
C GLY A 463 19.81 -8.24 11.92
N LEU A 464 19.58 -9.48 11.50
CA LEU A 464 20.43 -10.15 10.53
C LEU A 464 20.47 -9.35 9.23
N SER A 465 21.69 -9.05 8.76
CA SER A 465 21.94 -8.43 7.45
C SER A 465 22.97 -9.26 6.69
N LEU A 466 22.87 -9.26 5.37
CA LEU A 466 23.86 -9.92 4.49
C LEU A 466 25.27 -9.35 4.68
N SER A 467 25.40 -8.13 5.21
CA SER A 467 26.70 -7.52 5.55
C SER A 467 27.49 -8.30 6.61
N GLY A 468 26.84 -9.16 7.40
CA GLY A 468 27.49 -10.05 8.36
C GLY A 468 28.14 -11.30 7.73
N PHE A 469 27.80 -11.66 6.49
CA PHE A 469 28.27 -12.88 5.82
C PHE A 469 29.49 -12.60 4.93
N THR A 470 30.65 -12.35 5.55
CA THR A 470 31.86 -11.88 4.86
C THR A 470 32.39 -12.84 3.78
N ASP A 471 32.19 -14.16 3.91
CA ASP A 471 32.61 -15.14 2.90
C ASP A 471 31.65 -15.16 1.70
N TRP A 472 30.34 -15.04 1.93
CA TRP A 472 29.34 -14.91 0.86
C TRP A 472 29.53 -13.64 0.03
N GLN A 473 29.98 -12.54 0.66
CA GLN A 473 30.22 -11.28 -0.03
C GLN A 473 31.38 -11.38 -1.05
N LYS A 474 32.37 -12.24 -0.80
CA LYS A 474 33.55 -12.34 -1.66
C LYS A 474 33.21 -12.92 -3.02
N THR A 475 33.59 -12.20 -4.08
CA THR A 475 33.42 -12.64 -5.47
C THR A 475 34.54 -12.07 -6.35
N SER A 476 34.50 -12.41 -7.63
CA SER A 476 35.38 -11.83 -8.64
C SER A 476 34.64 -10.80 -9.47
N CYS A 477 35.32 -9.73 -9.85
CA CYS A 477 34.76 -8.73 -10.75
C CYS A 477 34.53 -9.33 -12.16
N PRO A 478 33.32 -9.26 -12.72
CA PRO A 478 33.03 -9.83 -14.05
C PRO A 478 33.79 -9.14 -15.18
N LYS A 479 34.28 -7.92 -14.98
CA LYS A 479 35.01 -7.15 -15.99
C LYS A 479 36.52 -7.34 -15.92
N CYS A 480 37.15 -7.34 -14.74
CA CYS A 480 38.59 -7.39 -14.60
C CYS A 480 39.12 -8.60 -13.83
N SER A 481 38.22 -9.50 -13.37
CA SER A 481 38.52 -10.72 -12.60
C SER A 481 39.25 -10.52 -11.28
N LYS A 482 39.43 -9.27 -10.81
CA LYS A 482 39.98 -8.98 -9.50
C LYS A 482 38.98 -9.24 -8.38
N PRO A 483 39.49 -9.43 -7.13
CA PRO A 483 38.61 -9.56 -5.97
C PRO A 483 37.62 -8.40 -5.85
N ALA A 484 36.35 -8.72 -5.65
CA ALA A 484 35.24 -7.79 -5.54
C ALA A 484 34.28 -8.26 -4.44
N LEU A 485 33.28 -7.46 -4.12
CA LEU A 485 32.28 -7.77 -3.11
C LEU A 485 30.87 -7.73 -3.73
N ARG A 486 30.01 -8.68 -3.36
CA ARG A 486 28.59 -8.62 -3.65
C ARG A 486 27.93 -7.49 -2.87
N GLU A 487 26.87 -6.93 -3.43
CA GLU A 487 25.92 -6.08 -2.70
C GLU A 487 25.32 -6.86 -1.54
N THR A 488 25.05 -6.16 -0.43
CA THR A 488 24.51 -6.75 0.80
C THR A 488 23.07 -6.32 1.11
N ASP A 489 22.51 -5.44 0.29
CA ASP A 489 21.10 -5.08 0.37
C ASP A 489 20.24 -6.10 -0.38
N THR A 490 19.02 -6.27 0.11
CA THR A 490 17.96 -7.03 -0.53
C THR A 490 16.88 -6.11 -1.07
N PHE A 491 16.02 -6.58 -1.97
CA PHE A 491 14.89 -5.80 -2.45
C PHE A 491 13.85 -5.56 -1.35
N ASP A 492 13.11 -4.46 -1.50
CA ASP A 492 11.83 -4.24 -0.81
C ASP A 492 10.83 -5.32 -1.22
N THR A 493 10.10 -5.91 -0.27
CA THR A 493 9.12 -6.98 -0.53
C THR A 493 8.01 -6.58 -1.51
N PHE A 494 7.75 -5.29 -1.69
CA PHE A 494 6.83 -4.83 -2.73
C PHE A 494 7.40 -4.99 -4.15
N PHE A 495 8.70 -5.18 -4.29
CA PHE A 495 9.30 -5.50 -5.59
C PHE A 495 8.80 -6.89 -6.05
N GLU A 496 8.85 -7.89 -5.15
CA GLU A 496 8.36 -9.25 -5.41
C GLU A 496 6.86 -9.26 -5.72
N SER A 497 6.06 -8.57 -4.90
CA SER A 497 4.61 -8.59 -5.04
C SER A 497 4.07 -7.68 -6.15
N SER A 498 4.92 -6.89 -6.82
CA SER A 498 4.45 -5.99 -7.88
C SER A 498 4.17 -6.67 -9.22
N TRP A 499 4.68 -7.88 -9.45
CA TRP A 499 4.55 -8.58 -10.74
C TRP A 499 4.01 -10.01 -10.65
N TYR A 500 3.73 -10.51 -9.45
CA TYR A 500 3.28 -11.88 -9.22
C TYR A 500 2.01 -12.25 -10.00
N ALA A 501 1.13 -11.28 -10.24
CA ALA A 501 -0.07 -11.47 -11.06
C ALA A 501 0.28 -11.85 -12.51
N ALA A 502 1.34 -11.25 -13.07
CA ALA A 502 1.85 -11.59 -14.38
C ALA A 502 2.56 -12.96 -14.37
N ARG A 503 3.30 -13.27 -13.30
CA ARG A 503 3.97 -14.58 -13.17
C ARG A 503 2.98 -15.73 -13.09
N PHE A 504 1.90 -15.59 -12.35
CA PHE A 504 0.83 -16.59 -12.35
C PHE A 504 0.28 -16.88 -13.75
N ALA A 505 0.25 -15.85 -14.58
CA ALA A 505 -0.23 -15.98 -15.96
C ALA A 505 0.72 -16.77 -16.86
N SER A 506 2.00 -16.88 -16.50
CA SER A 506 3.07 -17.52 -17.31
C SER A 506 3.60 -18.83 -16.74
N GLN A 507 2.90 -19.52 -15.88
CA GLN A 507 3.35 -20.76 -15.24
C GLN A 507 3.00 -22.02 -16.07
N PRO A 508 3.91 -23.01 -16.16
CA PRO A 508 5.37 -22.93 -15.94
C PRO A 508 6.11 -22.30 -17.13
N SER A 509 7.15 -21.49 -16.88
CA SER A 509 7.91 -20.83 -17.95
C SER A 509 9.40 -20.73 -17.63
N ASP A 510 10.25 -20.94 -18.65
CA ASP A 510 11.70 -20.76 -18.61
C ASP A 510 12.12 -19.29 -18.89
N SER A 511 11.16 -18.39 -19.02
CA SER A 511 11.33 -16.94 -19.13
C SER A 511 10.61 -16.24 -17.98
N MET A 512 10.88 -14.95 -17.79
CA MET A 512 10.14 -14.16 -16.81
C MET A 512 8.64 -14.21 -17.08
N LEU A 513 8.25 -13.94 -18.33
CA LEU A 513 6.89 -13.99 -18.83
C LEU A 513 6.89 -14.56 -20.27
N ASP A 514 5.76 -15.10 -20.69
CA ASP A 514 5.55 -15.62 -22.04
C ASP A 514 4.21 -15.13 -22.62
N SER A 515 3.83 -15.66 -23.79
CA SER A 515 2.58 -15.27 -24.46
C SER A 515 1.30 -15.60 -23.69
N GLU A 516 1.34 -16.49 -22.70
CA GLU A 516 0.19 -16.73 -21.81
C GLU A 516 -0.13 -15.52 -20.93
N ALA A 517 0.89 -14.73 -20.57
CA ALA A 517 0.68 -13.49 -19.83
C ALA A 517 -0.27 -12.55 -20.59
N ASP A 518 -0.07 -12.35 -21.89
CA ASP A 518 -0.93 -11.49 -22.70
C ASP A 518 -2.37 -12.05 -22.87
N TYR A 519 -2.54 -13.36 -22.79
CA TYR A 519 -3.87 -13.97 -22.80
C TYR A 519 -4.62 -13.72 -21.50
N TRP A 520 -3.96 -13.87 -20.35
CA TRP A 520 -4.61 -13.74 -19.05
C TRP A 520 -4.71 -12.29 -18.54
N LEU A 521 -3.70 -11.46 -18.78
CA LEU A 521 -3.67 -10.08 -18.31
C LEU A 521 -4.58 -9.16 -19.15
N PRO A 522 -5.03 -8.06 -18.55
CA PRO A 522 -4.99 -7.76 -17.13
C PRO A 522 -5.90 -8.68 -16.31
N VAL A 523 -5.67 -8.75 -14.98
CA VAL A 523 -6.56 -9.43 -14.03
C VAL A 523 -7.96 -8.84 -14.14
N ASP A 524 -8.98 -9.69 -14.33
CA ASP A 524 -10.35 -9.19 -14.51
C ASP A 524 -10.99 -8.76 -13.20
N HIS A 525 -10.66 -9.43 -12.07
CA HIS A 525 -11.14 -9.04 -10.75
C HIS A 525 -10.07 -9.27 -9.69
N TYR A 526 -9.64 -8.19 -9.04
CA TYR A 526 -8.63 -8.21 -8.00
C TYR A 526 -9.24 -7.87 -6.64
N ILE A 527 -8.88 -8.63 -5.60
CA ILE A 527 -9.51 -8.54 -4.28
C ILE A 527 -8.43 -8.41 -3.21
N GLY A 528 -8.52 -7.39 -2.36
CA GLY A 528 -7.56 -7.18 -1.27
C GLY A 528 -7.94 -6.04 -0.33
N GLY A 529 -7.05 -5.72 0.61
CA GLY A 529 -7.27 -4.67 1.59
C GLY A 529 -7.05 -3.27 1.03
N ILE A 530 -7.83 -2.28 1.50
CA ILE A 530 -7.67 -0.87 1.10
C ILE A 530 -6.35 -0.26 1.60
N GLU A 531 -5.74 -0.84 2.63
CA GLU A 531 -4.44 -0.43 3.16
C GLU A 531 -3.32 -0.47 2.12
N HIS A 532 -3.50 -1.24 1.05
CA HIS A 532 -2.55 -1.35 -0.06
C HIS A 532 -2.72 -0.28 -1.16
N ALA A 533 -3.65 0.66 -1.00
CA ALA A 533 -3.98 1.65 -2.04
C ALA A 533 -2.78 2.44 -2.57
N ILE A 534 -1.89 2.91 -1.69
CA ILE A 534 -0.69 3.69 -2.03
C ILE A 534 0.61 2.90 -1.86
N LEU A 535 0.53 1.63 -1.47
CA LEU A 535 1.64 0.68 -1.35
C LEU A 535 1.64 -0.25 -2.56
N HIS A 536 1.28 -1.53 -2.34
CA HIS A 536 1.26 -2.56 -3.37
C HIS A 536 0.53 -2.15 -4.67
N LEU A 537 -0.66 -1.54 -4.58
CA LEU A 537 -1.44 -1.21 -5.79
C LEU A 537 -0.77 -0.14 -6.65
N LEU A 538 -0.14 0.85 -6.07
CA LEU A 538 0.60 1.88 -6.82
C LEU A 538 1.85 1.27 -7.46
N TYR A 539 2.60 0.48 -6.70
CA TYR A 539 3.81 -0.18 -7.20
C TYR A 539 3.50 -1.23 -8.27
N ALA A 540 2.43 -2.00 -8.11
CA ALA A 540 2.00 -2.97 -9.13
C ALA A 540 1.62 -2.29 -10.46
N ARG A 541 0.95 -1.12 -10.42
CA ARG A 541 0.66 -0.31 -11.61
C ARG A 541 1.93 0.19 -12.27
N PHE A 542 2.84 0.75 -11.48
CA PHE A 542 4.14 1.20 -11.99
C PHE A 542 4.95 0.05 -12.59
N PHE A 543 5.04 -1.08 -11.89
CA PHE A 543 5.78 -2.25 -12.38
C PHE A 543 5.17 -2.83 -13.66
N ASN A 544 3.85 -2.80 -13.78
CA ASN A 544 3.17 -3.22 -15.01
C ASN A 544 3.53 -2.31 -16.21
N LEU A 545 3.67 -0.99 -15.99
CA LEU A 545 4.17 -0.07 -17.01
C LEU A 545 5.61 -0.40 -17.42
N LEU A 546 6.48 -0.73 -16.45
CA LEU A 546 7.85 -1.17 -16.72
C LEU A 546 7.89 -2.46 -17.56
N LEU A 547 7.06 -3.45 -17.21
CA LEU A 547 6.94 -4.71 -17.99
C LEU A 547 6.46 -4.45 -19.42
N ARG A 548 5.48 -3.55 -19.59
CA ARG A 548 4.98 -3.14 -20.90
C ARG A 548 6.08 -2.47 -21.74
N ASP A 549 6.81 -1.55 -21.18
CA ASP A 549 7.84 -0.77 -21.88
C ASP A 549 9.04 -1.65 -22.26
N GLN A 550 9.33 -2.66 -21.44
CA GLN A 550 10.28 -3.73 -21.78
C GLN A 550 9.70 -4.80 -22.72
N LYS A 551 8.46 -4.61 -23.22
CA LYS A 551 7.75 -5.49 -24.18
C LYS A 551 7.52 -6.93 -23.69
N LEU A 552 7.41 -7.09 -22.38
CA LEU A 552 7.10 -8.38 -21.75
C LEU A 552 5.59 -8.65 -21.69
N ILE A 553 4.77 -7.59 -21.68
CA ILE A 553 3.30 -7.62 -21.70
C ILE A 553 2.75 -6.45 -22.53
N GLN A 554 1.47 -6.52 -22.89
CA GLN A 554 0.80 -5.44 -23.66
C GLN A 554 -0.08 -4.54 -22.79
N SER A 555 -0.56 -5.02 -21.64
CA SER A 555 -1.48 -4.26 -20.78
C SER A 555 -0.78 -3.08 -20.09
N SER A 556 -1.44 -1.93 -20.04
CA SER A 556 -0.96 -0.75 -19.30
C SER A 556 -1.36 -0.77 -17.83
N GLU A 557 -2.42 -1.50 -17.47
CA GLU A 557 -2.87 -1.62 -16.08
C GLU A 557 -2.93 -3.11 -15.68
N PRO A 558 -2.54 -3.47 -14.46
CA PRO A 558 -2.50 -4.87 -14.03
C PRO A 558 -3.89 -5.43 -13.68
N PHE A 559 -4.82 -4.58 -13.22
CA PHE A 559 -6.11 -4.98 -12.67
C PHE A 559 -7.25 -4.14 -13.26
N LYS A 560 -8.24 -4.78 -13.90
CA LYS A 560 -9.42 -4.08 -14.45
C LYS A 560 -10.36 -3.64 -13.34
N LYS A 561 -10.76 -4.56 -12.47
CA LYS A 561 -11.69 -4.32 -11.38
C LYS A 561 -11.03 -4.58 -10.04
N LEU A 562 -11.23 -3.67 -9.09
CA LEU A 562 -10.71 -3.79 -7.73
C LEU A 562 -11.87 -3.84 -6.72
N LEU A 563 -11.85 -4.85 -5.86
CA LEU A 563 -12.71 -4.92 -4.69
C LEU A 563 -11.86 -4.76 -3.43
N THR A 564 -12.10 -3.67 -2.70
CA THR A 564 -11.49 -3.48 -1.38
C THR A 564 -12.40 -4.08 -0.32
N GLN A 565 -11.97 -5.20 0.24
CA GLN A 565 -12.76 -5.90 1.26
C GLN A 565 -12.75 -5.18 2.60
N GLY A 566 -13.89 -5.24 3.31
CA GLY A 566 -13.98 -4.77 4.68
C GLY A 566 -13.32 -5.74 5.68
N MET A 567 -12.93 -5.21 6.83
CA MET A 567 -12.27 -5.97 7.89
C MET A 567 -13.22 -6.94 8.60
N VAL A 568 -12.67 -8.01 9.18
CA VAL A 568 -13.40 -8.84 10.15
C VAL A 568 -13.13 -8.29 11.55
N LEU A 569 -14.20 -7.90 12.24
CA LEU A 569 -14.16 -7.34 13.58
C LEU A 569 -14.65 -8.37 14.61
N SER A 570 -14.11 -8.31 15.80
CA SER A 570 -14.55 -9.10 16.95
C SER A 570 -14.42 -8.27 18.22
N ASP A 571 -15.23 -8.61 19.22
CA ASP A 571 -15.08 -8.02 20.55
C ASP A 571 -13.68 -8.29 21.10
N ALA A 572 -13.06 -7.26 21.66
CA ALA A 572 -11.81 -7.36 22.39
C ALA A 572 -12.09 -7.19 23.89
N PHE A 573 -11.36 -7.93 24.69
CA PHE A 573 -11.49 -7.97 26.15
C PHE A 573 -10.15 -7.72 26.81
N TYR A 574 -10.15 -7.01 27.95
CA TYR A 574 -8.94 -6.82 28.74
C TYR A 574 -9.25 -6.89 30.23
N ALA A 575 -8.25 -7.30 31.01
CA ALA A 575 -8.24 -7.18 32.45
C ALA A 575 -7.11 -6.24 32.85
N LEU A 576 -7.23 -5.58 33.99
CA LEU A 576 -6.15 -4.76 34.52
C LEU A 576 -5.10 -5.64 35.20
N ASP A 577 -3.82 -5.38 34.92
CA ASP A 577 -2.70 -5.99 35.63
C ASP A 577 -2.52 -5.36 37.04
N ALA A 578 -1.55 -5.83 37.82
CA ALA A 578 -1.26 -5.30 39.14
C ALA A 578 -0.85 -3.82 39.17
N ASN A 579 -0.47 -3.25 38.02
CA ASN A 579 -0.08 -1.85 37.86
C ASN A 579 -1.20 -1.01 37.21
N SER A 580 -2.41 -1.56 37.07
CA SER A 580 -3.56 -0.94 36.41
C SER A 580 -3.37 -0.70 34.90
N ASN A 581 -2.50 -1.44 34.22
CA ASN A 581 -2.39 -1.43 32.78
C ASN A 581 -3.32 -2.47 32.16
N PRO A 582 -3.91 -2.21 30.96
CA PRO A 582 -4.76 -3.17 30.27
C PRO A 582 -3.93 -4.35 29.73
N GLU A 583 -4.25 -5.56 30.19
CA GLU A 583 -3.76 -6.84 29.68
C GLU A 583 -4.87 -7.46 28.82
N TRP A 584 -4.61 -7.67 27.51
CA TRP A 584 -5.59 -8.25 26.60
C TRP A 584 -5.85 -9.73 26.94
N VAL A 585 -7.10 -10.13 26.84
CA VAL A 585 -7.58 -11.46 27.27
C VAL A 585 -8.31 -12.14 26.10
N ASN A 586 -8.02 -13.43 25.91
CA ASN A 586 -8.80 -14.24 24.96
C ASN A 586 -10.24 -14.39 25.47
N LYS A 587 -11.23 -14.12 24.60
CA LYS A 587 -12.65 -14.21 24.92
C LYS A 587 -13.07 -15.58 25.46
N ASP A 588 -12.40 -16.66 25.01
CA ASP A 588 -12.71 -18.02 25.42
C ASP A 588 -12.38 -18.29 26.90
N LEU A 589 -11.58 -17.43 27.54
CA LEU A 589 -11.24 -17.47 28.96
C LEU A 589 -12.18 -16.62 29.82
N VAL A 590 -13.07 -15.85 29.19
CA VAL A 590 -14.00 -14.95 29.89
C VAL A 590 -15.29 -15.69 30.24
N THR A 591 -15.66 -15.63 31.50
CA THR A 591 -16.93 -16.20 32.01
C THR A 591 -17.78 -15.12 32.66
N GLU A 592 -19.08 -15.21 32.56
CA GLU A 592 -20.01 -14.32 33.25
C GLU A 592 -20.43 -14.91 34.59
N LYS A 593 -20.19 -14.16 35.68
CA LYS A 593 -20.65 -14.50 37.05
C LYS A 593 -21.36 -13.29 37.64
N ASP A 594 -22.57 -13.46 38.10
CA ASP A 594 -23.39 -12.42 38.72
C ASP A 594 -23.54 -11.15 37.89
N GLY A 595 -23.60 -11.30 36.55
CA GLY A 595 -23.70 -10.18 35.62
C GLY A 595 -22.37 -9.45 35.36
N GLN A 596 -21.23 -9.98 35.82
CA GLN A 596 -19.91 -9.42 35.62
C GLN A 596 -19.00 -10.39 34.87
N LEU A 597 -18.25 -9.89 33.88
CA LEU A 597 -17.27 -10.67 33.14
C LEU A 597 -16.02 -10.85 33.98
N CYS A 598 -15.57 -12.10 34.14
CA CYS A 598 -14.41 -12.45 34.98
C CYS A 598 -13.55 -13.54 34.33
N LEU A 599 -12.29 -13.57 34.69
CA LEU A 599 -11.38 -14.69 34.45
C LEU A 599 -11.53 -15.77 35.54
N SER A 600 -10.99 -16.96 35.30
CA SER A 600 -10.97 -18.05 36.26
C SER A 600 -10.23 -17.73 37.56
N ASP A 601 -9.28 -16.79 37.53
CA ASP A 601 -8.55 -16.24 38.68
C ASP A 601 -9.29 -15.16 39.46
N GLY A 602 -10.48 -14.77 39.00
CA GLY A 602 -11.36 -13.79 39.63
C GLY A 602 -11.13 -12.34 39.21
N ARG A 603 -10.18 -12.06 38.31
CA ARG A 603 -10.00 -10.70 37.75
C ARG A 603 -11.22 -10.30 36.93
N VAL A 604 -11.67 -9.07 37.11
CA VAL A 604 -12.77 -8.48 36.31
C VAL A 604 -12.26 -8.18 34.93
N VAL A 605 -13.08 -8.48 33.94
CA VAL A 605 -12.79 -8.27 32.52
C VAL A 605 -13.69 -7.17 31.98
N GLU A 606 -13.08 -6.23 31.28
CA GLU A 606 -13.79 -5.16 30.59
C GLU A 606 -13.82 -5.43 29.07
N LYS A 607 -14.89 -5.00 28.44
CA LYS A 607 -15.10 -5.11 27.00
C LYS A 607 -14.65 -3.81 26.32
N ASP A 608 -13.61 -3.85 25.48
CA ASP A 608 -13.12 -2.72 24.67
C ASP A 608 -14.03 -2.42 23.46
N GLY A 609 -14.92 -3.35 23.12
CA GLY A 609 -15.82 -3.25 21.97
C GLY A 609 -15.27 -3.90 20.69
N MET A 610 -16.01 -3.69 19.59
CA MET A 610 -15.67 -4.26 18.28
C MET A 610 -14.40 -3.61 17.70
N SER A 611 -13.41 -4.43 17.42
CA SER A 611 -12.15 -3.99 16.79
C SER A 611 -11.64 -5.02 15.81
N LYS A 612 -10.74 -4.61 14.89
CA LYS A 612 -10.07 -5.53 13.95
C LYS A 612 -9.48 -6.71 14.71
N MET A 613 -9.72 -7.93 14.24
CA MET A 613 -9.10 -9.13 14.80
C MET A 613 -7.58 -9.02 14.69
N SER A 614 -6.89 -9.16 15.81
CA SER A 614 -5.43 -9.10 15.88
C SER A 614 -4.86 -10.04 16.93
N LYS A 615 -3.61 -10.48 16.72
CA LYS A 615 -2.87 -11.28 17.71
C LYS A 615 -2.60 -10.49 18.99
N SER A 616 -2.36 -9.18 18.87
CA SER A 616 -2.08 -8.32 20.01
C SER A 616 -3.27 -8.12 20.94
N LYS A 617 -4.50 -8.09 20.40
CA LYS A 617 -5.74 -7.96 21.20
C LYS A 617 -6.35 -9.31 21.60
N LEU A 618 -5.75 -10.43 21.18
CA LEU A 618 -6.23 -11.79 21.46
C LEU A 618 -7.72 -12.02 21.10
N ASN A 619 -8.27 -11.22 20.18
CA ASN A 619 -9.68 -11.27 19.77
C ASN A 619 -9.91 -12.02 18.46
N GLY A 620 -8.89 -12.73 17.96
CA GLY A 620 -8.98 -13.53 16.74
C GLY A 620 -9.79 -14.81 16.96
N VAL A 621 -10.48 -15.23 15.90
CA VAL A 621 -11.17 -16.54 15.82
C VAL A 621 -10.35 -17.46 14.93
N ASP A 622 -10.03 -18.67 15.41
CA ASP A 622 -9.27 -19.66 14.65
C ASP A 622 -10.17 -20.31 13.59
N PRO A 623 -9.85 -20.16 12.28
CA PRO A 623 -10.61 -20.77 11.19
C PRO A 623 -10.73 -22.28 11.32
N ASN A 624 -9.69 -22.99 11.77
CA ASN A 624 -9.70 -24.44 11.89
C ASN A 624 -10.72 -24.92 12.90
N ILE A 625 -10.85 -24.24 14.04
CA ILE A 625 -11.84 -24.57 15.05
C ILE A 625 -13.25 -24.44 14.47
N MET A 626 -13.49 -23.38 13.70
CA MET A 626 -14.79 -23.14 13.09
C MET A 626 -15.11 -24.16 11.99
N ILE A 627 -14.13 -24.52 11.17
CA ILE A 627 -14.28 -25.55 10.12
C ILE A 627 -14.54 -26.92 10.75
N GLN A 628 -13.80 -27.29 11.80
CA GLN A 628 -14.03 -28.54 12.51
C GLN A 628 -15.42 -28.62 13.15
N LYS A 629 -15.90 -27.49 13.69
CA LYS A 629 -17.19 -27.44 14.39
C LYS A 629 -18.38 -27.38 13.45
N TYR A 630 -18.30 -26.61 12.37
CA TYR A 630 -19.44 -26.28 11.53
C TYR A 630 -19.30 -26.70 10.06
N GLY A 631 -18.09 -27.05 9.62
CA GLY A 631 -17.75 -27.29 8.21
C GLY A 631 -17.34 -26.04 7.46
N ALA A 632 -16.58 -26.23 6.38
CA ALA A 632 -16.06 -25.16 5.51
C ALA A 632 -17.19 -24.39 4.80
N ASP A 633 -18.19 -25.10 4.29
CA ASP A 633 -19.35 -24.50 3.60
C ASP A 633 -20.11 -23.55 4.52
N THR A 634 -20.25 -23.89 5.81
CA THR A 634 -20.88 -23.02 6.80
C THR A 634 -20.08 -21.74 7.02
N VAL A 635 -18.76 -21.88 7.18
CA VAL A 635 -17.87 -20.73 7.39
C VAL A 635 -17.90 -19.81 6.16
N ARG A 636 -17.83 -20.36 4.96
CA ARG A 636 -17.89 -19.62 3.70
C ARG A 636 -19.25 -18.91 3.51
N LEU A 637 -20.35 -19.61 3.76
CA LEU A 637 -21.69 -19.02 3.71
C LEU A 637 -21.83 -17.85 4.69
N TYR A 638 -21.35 -18.02 5.92
CA TYR A 638 -21.37 -16.97 6.94
C TYR A 638 -20.60 -15.72 6.49
N MET A 639 -19.39 -15.88 5.90
CA MET A 639 -18.58 -14.78 5.39
C MET A 639 -19.27 -13.95 4.32
N MET A 640 -20.09 -14.59 3.47
CA MET A 640 -20.79 -13.93 2.38
C MET A 640 -22.15 -13.37 2.76
N PHE A 641 -22.83 -14.00 3.72
CA PHE A 641 -24.20 -13.65 4.07
C PHE A 641 -24.29 -12.49 5.07
N THR A 642 -23.28 -12.32 5.94
CA THR A 642 -23.36 -11.41 7.10
C THR A 642 -23.27 -9.94 6.72
N SER A 643 -22.44 -9.59 5.75
CA SER A 643 -22.27 -8.19 5.27
C SER A 643 -21.79 -8.15 3.83
N PRO A 644 -22.11 -7.05 3.09
CA PRO A 644 -21.52 -6.81 1.78
C PRO A 644 -19.97 -6.90 1.82
N PRO A 645 -19.33 -7.37 0.74
CA PRO A 645 -17.88 -7.56 0.72
C PRO A 645 -17.06 -6.33 1.11
N GLU A 646 -17.51 -5.13 0.74
CA GLU A 646 -16.80 -3.86 0.99
C GLU A 646 -16.95 -3.35 2.43
N GLN A 647 -17.95 -3.85 3.16
CA GLN A 647 -18.23 -3.43 4.54
C GLN A 647 -17.54 -4.34 5.54
N SER A 648 -17.24 -3.82 6.71
CA SER A 648 -16.72 -4.64 7.81
C SER A 648 -17.73 -5.68 8.26
N LEU A 649 -17.24 -6.86 8.63
CA LEU A 649 -18.02 -7.96 9.17
C LEU A 649 -17.80 -8.06 10.67
N GLU A 650 -18.86 -7.94 11.45
CA GLU A 650 -18.84 -8.19 12.89
C GLU A 650 -19.05 -9.68 13.16
N TRP A 651 -18.09 -10.31 13.84
CA TRP A 651 -18.18 -11.73 14.15
C TRP A 651 -19.27 -12.03 15.18
N SER A 652 -20.10 -13.05 14.88
CA SER A 652 -21.16 -13.52 15.77
C SER A 652 -21.25 -15.03 15.77
N ASP A 653 -21.02 -15.65 16.93
CA ASP A 653 -21.12 -17.10 17.11
C ASP A 653 -22.54 -17.63 16.90
N THR A 654 -23.57 -16.82 17.19
CA THR A 654 -24.97 -17.19 16.96
C THR A 654 -25.36 -17.12 15.48
N ALA A 655 -24.79 -16.22 14.72
CA ALA A 655 -25.10 -16.06 13.30
C ALA A 655 -24.48 -17.19 12.45
N ILE A 656 -23.27 -17.68 12.79
CA ILE A 656 -22.68 -18.83 12.10
C ILE A 656 -23.49 -20.11 12.32
N GLU A 657 -24.08 -20.30 13.51
CA GLU A 657 -25.03 -21.41 13.75
C GLU A 657 -26.27 -21.31 12.87
N GLY A 658 -26.73 -20.09 12.56
CA GLY A 658 -27.81 -19.84 11.61
C GLY A 658 -27.49 -20.39 10.22
N SER A 659 -26.25 -20.12 9.73
CA SER A 659 -25.75 -20.63 8.45
C SER A 659 -25.68 -22.18 8.45
N TYR A 660 -25.19 -22.79 9.52
CA TYR A 660 -25.17 -24.25 9.68
C TYR A 660 -26.57 -24.87 9.60
N ARG A 661 -27.56 -24.30 10.34
CA ARG A 661 -28.94 -24.77 10.31
C ARG A 661 -29.60 -24.65 8.93
N PHE A 662 -29.22 -23.60 8.17
CA PHE A 662 -29.68 -23.43 6.79
C PHE A 662 -29.13 -24.54 5.88
N LEU A 663 -27.84 -24.81 5.89
CA LEU A 663 -27.23 -25.87 5.07
C LEU A 663 -27.76 -27.25 5.42
N ARG A 664 -27.96 -27.53 6.70
CA ARG A 664 -28.62 -28.77 7.15
C ARG A 664 -30.04 -28.92 6.59
N LYS A 665 -30.81 -27.84 6.49
CA LYS A 665 -32.15 -27.87 5.87
C LYS A 665 -32.08 -28.15 4.37
N VAL A 666 -31.12 -27.55 3.67
CA VAL A 666 -30.88 -27.79 2.24
C VAL A 666 -30.51 -29.25 2.02
N TRP A 667 -29.57 -29.79 2.82
CA TRP A 667 -29.20 -31.20 2.76
C TRP A 667 -30.38 -32.14 2.94
N ASN A 668 -31.18 -31.95 3.99
CA ASN A 668 -32.35 -32.78 4.29
C ASN A 668 -33.45 -32.67 3.21
N LEU A 669 -33.48 -31.60 2.44
CA LEU A 669 -34.40 -31.45 1.32
C LEU A 669 -34.03 -32.34 0.14
N THR A 670 -32.74 -32.60 -0.08
CA THR A 670 -32.22 -33.31 -1.25
C THR A 670 -31.79 -34.75 -0.94
N ASP A 671 -31.53 -35.08 0.33
CA ASP A 671 -30.98 -36.36 0.74
C ASP A 671 -31.97 -37.52 0.52
N GLY A 672 -31.42 -38.63 -0.05
CA GLY A 672 -32.17 -39.89 -0.21
C GLY A 672 -33.36 -39.83 -1.16
N ARG A 673 -33.57 -38.73 -1.88
CA ARG A 673 -34.67 -38.59 -2.83
C ARG A 673 -34.19 -38.76 -4.27
N SER A 674 -34.80 -39.68 -5.01
CA SER A 674 -34.58 -39.88 -6.44
C SER A 674 -35.20 -38.77 -7.32
N ILE A 675 -35.28 -37.54 -6.80
CA ILE A 675 -35.91 -36.41 -7.50
C ILE A 675 -35.24 -36.08 -8.83
N PHE A 676 -33.93 -36.35 -8.94
CA PHE A 676 -33.16 -36.06 -10.15
C PHE A 676 -33.29 -37.13 -11.23
N THR A 677 -33.95 -38.27 -10.96
CA THR A 677 -34.15 -39.37 -11.91
C THR A 677 -35.57 -39.44 -12.47
N GLN A 678 -36.46 -38.57 -11.98
CA GLN A 678 -37.82 -38.50 -12.49
C GLN A 678 -37.83 -37.68 -13.80
N PRO A 679 -38.48 -38.18 -14.86
CA PRO A 679 -38.67 -37.40 -16.09
C PRO A 679 -39.49 -36.15 -15.80
N GLU A 680 -39.24 -35.08 -16.57
CA GLU A 680 -40.05 -33.85 -16.47
C GLU A 680 -41.54 -34.20 -16.73
N PRO A 681 -42.46 -33.79 -15.84
CA PRO A 681 -43.86 -34.07 -16.04
C PRO A 681 -44.38 -33.40 -17.32
N LEU A 682 -45.22 -34.09 -18.09
CA LEU A 682 -45.80 -33.60 -19.34
C LEU A 682 -46.72 -32.37 -19.10
N SER A 683 -47.20 -32.20 -17.88
CA SER A 683 -48.03 -31.06 -17.47
C SER A 683 -47.80 -30.74 -16.00
N PHE A 684 -47.93 -29.49 -15.64
CA PHE A 684 -47.83 -29.01 -14.26
C PHE A 684 -49.15 -28.55 -13.73
N ASN A 685 -49.48 -28.90 -12.51
CA ASN A 685 -50.62 -28.31 -11.81
C ASN A 685 -50.37 -26.87 -11.42
N LYS A 686 -51.40 -26.16 -10.92
CA LYS A 686 -51.30 -24.72 -10.58
C LYS A 686 -50.24 -24.42 -9.53
N VAL A 687 -50.02 -25.30 -8.55
CA VAL A 687 -49.01 -25.11 -7.49
C VAL A 687 -47.62 -25.34 -8.03
N GLU A 688 -47.41 -26.35 -8.85
CA GLU A 688 -46.15 -26.65 -9.50
C GLU A 688 -45.74 -25.54 -10.48
N LEU A 689 -46.68 -24.99 -11.26
CA LEU A 689 -46.42 -23.82 -12.12
C LEU A 689 -46.00 -22.59 -11.30
N ALA A 690 -46.68 -22.32 -10.18
CA ALA A 690 -46.33 -21.21 -9.29
C ALA A 690 -44.92 -21.40 -8.69
N LEU A 691 -44.55 -22.60 -8.28
CA LEU A 691 -43.21 -22.92 -7.77
C LEU A 691 -42.17 -22.75 -8.86
N ARG A 692 -42.41 -23.29 -10.06
CA ARG A 692 -41.50 -23.13 -11.22
C ARG A 692 -41.28 -21.67 -11.57
N GLN A 693 -42.34 -20.87 -11.65
CA GLN A 693 -42.27 -19.44 -11.88
C GLN A 693 -41.42 -18.74 -10.80
N LYS A 694 -41.64 -19.05 -9.54
CA LYS A 694 -40.91 -18.50 -8.42
C LYS A 694 -39.41 -18.86 -8.48
N SER A 695 -39.10 -20.12 -8.81
CA SER A 695 -37.72 -20.61 -8.95
C SER A 695 -36.97 -19.85 -10.05
N HIS A 696 -37.61 -19.68 -11.24
CA HIS A 696 -37.00 -18.93 -12.34
C HIS A 696 -36.85 -17.44 -12.04
N GLN A 697 -37.81 -16.81 -11.36
CA GLN A 697 -37.73 -15.43 -10.92
C GLN A 697 -36.56 -15.24 -9.90
N THR A 698 -36.44 -16.20 -8.98
CA THR A 698 -35.35 -16.18 -7.98
C THR A 698 -34.00 -16.36 -8.66
N LEU A 699 -33.87 -17.33 -9.58
CA LEU A 699 -32.62 -17.53 -10.34
C LEU A 699 -32.24 -16.28 -11.11
N LYS A 700 -33.20 -15.66 -11.83
CA LYS A 700 -32.93 -14.40 -12.56
C LYS A 700 -32.46 -13.30 -11.62
N LYS A 701 -33.09 -13.13 -10.48
CA LYS A 701 -32.70 -12.13 -9.47
C LYS A 701 -31.31 -12.40 -8.92
N VAL A 702 -31.03 -13.62 -8.49
CA VAL A 702 -29.73 -14.00 -7.94
C VAL A 702 -28.63 -13.80 -8.97
N THR A 703 -28.85 -14.23 -10.23
CA THR A 703 -27.87 -14.00 -11.31
C THR A 703 -27.60 -12.51 -11.55
N HIS A 704 -28.67 -11.70 -11.52
CA HIS A 704 -28.54 -10.24 -11.65
C HIS A 704 -27.76 -9.66 -10.48
N ASP A 705 -28.12 -10.01 -9.24
CA ASP A 705 -27.47 -9.47 -8.04
C ASP A 705 -25.97 -9.79 -8.00
N PHE A 706 -25.58 -11.03 -8.35
CA PHE A 706 -24.17 -11.41 -8.50
C PHE A 706 -23.48 -10.61 -9.61
N SER A 707 -24.14 -10.42 -10.76
CA SER A 707 -23.56 -9.69 -11.90
C SER A 707 -23.33 -8.21 -11.58
N GLN A 708 -24.23 -7.58 -10.81
CA GLN A 708 -24.10 -6.17 -10.43
C GLN A 708 -22.99 -5.92 -9.40
N ARG A 709 -22.66 -6.90 -8.58
CA ARG A 709 -21.59 -6.83 -7.59
C ARG A 709 -20.24 -7.28 -8.12
N ASN A 710 -20.21 -7.76 -9.33
CA ASN A 710 -19.00 -8.16 -10.05
C ASN A 710 -18.49 -7.01 -10.99
#